data_6e90abe51010c9e7b929ebac0264f877
#
_entry.id   6e90abe51010c9e7b929ebac0264f877
#
_cell.length_a   1.000
_cell.length_b   1.000
_cell.length_c   1.000
_cell.angle_alpha   90.00
_cell.angle_beta   90.00
_cell.angle_gamma   90.00
#
_symmetry.space_group_name_H-M   'P 1'
#
loop_
_entity.id
_entity.type
_entity.pdbx_description
1 polymer ?
#
loop_
_entity_poly.entity_id
_entity_poly.type
_entity_poly.pdbx_seq_one_letter_code
_entity_poly.pdbx_strand_id
1 'polypeptide(L)'
;MIIVLGLLIGVLPQDYINMLMREDYESAAEYCKKMINEAPGYMWYLELGDLYYDKLDEPVKAKQVYQEILDKYAQTDGWVYYRLGLVLETLEDYLDAAKAYEIVATRYRKPPLDSFSLTGVERCFKKNYQDTVALIDGYRITRIELDEQIAKQSPFGKRDERSVLDQMVLERLLFVQGLKSNVKAMKEYKDIIKQSRTTILLDEVRAVNVVAKADPTDKEVRSYYQKNKNNYKLSKEIRGKEIVVESESLAYFIRDSLLKDQTSFDTLAKLYSTAPTKHGGGEMGIVIPGTKPKEIEDLLFSVKLNTISDIVKSDNKFGLYMVYDRKPERFRTFDEVKAQVEAAVRAEKTQKIEEKFLQNLKSRAIIKIFKDSIITDPDQRSDTRIVAYVNDRPITFRDVELKNASQPIFARLDVSKPEEYEKVLESLIEEELKLEVAERNKYYLNDGFVTKYNEAVKRALEQGLFTKIVLQNASVDSTEVKQYYDAHKEDMKIPASVRCREIVVNNKEQAQKLREEIARYYGEKKSIIPFFSKKAKIEDFSMFDSLAKANSVAYTKTRGGDTGPITKGTRPVEFENVVWKLKVGELSKVFLVGDSNWTFVTKTDDSPLRYRTLEEVRSSIEMNLLREKQRKIADDYLKKIREEADVKIMLPEPIKTEPEQKGEELEQPENKQKE
;
A
#
# COMPACT_ATOMS: atom_id res chain seq x y z
N MET A 1 15.44 -5.17 33.04
CA MET A 1 14.80 -4.80 34.33
C MET A 1 14.36 -6.02 35.11
N ILE A 2 13.53 -6.93 34.69
CA ILE A 2 13.06 -8.09 35.50
C ILE A 2 14.16 -9.10 35.86
N ILE A 3 15.28 -9.20 35.17
CA ILE A 3 16.38 -10.14 35.52
C ILE A 3 17.37 -9.50 36.52
N VAL A 4 17.56 -8.19 36.51
CA VAL A 4 18.16 -7.49 37.63
C VAL A 4 17.19 -7.53 38.82
N LEU A 5 15.88 -7.41 38.59
CA LEU A 5 14.85 -7.67 39.60
C LEU A 5 14.88 -9.12 40.13
N GLY A 6 15.09 -10.14 39.30
CA GLY A 6 15.12 -11.56 39.78
C GLY A 6 16.25 -11.85 40.78
N LEU A 7 17.38 -11.16 40.70
CA LEU A 7 18.47 -11.21 41.68
C LEU A 7 18.32 -10.21 42.82
N LEU A 8 17.43 -9.19 42.68
CA LEU A 8 17.24 -8.09 43.61
C LEU A 8 15.85 -8.04 44.28
N ILE A 9 14.91 -8.96 43.90
CA ILE A 9 13.56 -9.05 44.50
C ILE A 9 13.60 -9.13 46.04
N GLY A 10 14.75 -9.53 46.64
CA GLY A 10 14.96 -9.47 48.08
C GLY A 10 15.48 -8.12 48.62
N VAL A 11 15.75 -7.13 47.77
CA VAL A 11 16.41 -5.87 48.12
C VAL A 11 15.53 -4.63 47.81
N LEU A 12 14.65 -4.71 46.80
CA LEU A 12 13.76 -3.60 46.44
C LEU A 12 12.49 -3.60 47.30
N PRO A 13 12.04 -2.41 47.78
CA PRO A 13 10.82 -2.29 48.53
C PRO A 13 9.59 -2.76 47.77
N GLN A 14 8.67 -3.43 48.45
CA GLN A 14 7.48 -4.01 47.82
C GLN A 14 6.60 -2.95 47.14
N ASP A 15 6.51 -1.74 47.73
CA ASP A 15 5.74 -0.64 47.13
C ASP A 15 6.30 -0.21 45.79
N TYR A 16 7.61 -0.16 45.63
CA TYR A 16 8.27 0.15 44.38
C TYR A 16 8.01 -0.94 43.33
N ILE A 17 8.11 -2.22 43.74
CA ILE A 17 7.78 -3.36 42.88
C ILE A 17 6.32 -3.29 42.39
N ASN A 18 5.40 -2.96 43.30
CA ASN A 18 3.97 -2.82 42.96
C ASN A 18 3.71 -1.72 41.93
N MET A 19 4.42 -0.58 42.02
CA MET A 19 4.35 0.51 41.03
C MET A 19 4.81 0.02 39.67
N LEU A 20 5.94 -0.69 39.59
CA LEU A 20 6.43 -1.26 38.33
C LEU A 20 5.47 -2.29 37.71
N MET A 21 4.86 -3.15 38.55
CA MET A 21 3.88 -4.15 38.09
C MET A 21 2.58 -3.51 37.55
N ARG A 22 2.19 -2.35 38.08
CA ARG A 22 1.03 -1.58 37.63
C ARG A 22 1.34 -0.65 36.47
N GLU A 23 2.56 -0.69 35.95
CA GLU A 23 3.06 0.25 34.93
C GLU A 23 2.95 1.73 35.34
N ASP A 24 2.89 2.01 36.66
CA ASP A 24 2.88 3.37 37.20
C ASP A 24 4.32 3.89 37.31
N TYR A 25 4.93 4.15 36.15
CA TYR A 25 6.34 4.51 36.05
C TYR A 25 6.62 5.95 36.53
N GLU A 26 5.65 6.85 36.42
CA GLU A 26 5.75 8.19 36.98
C GLU A 26 5.90 8.13 38.53
N SER A 27 5.02 7.40 39.21
CA SER A 27 5.13 7.20 40.65
C SER A 27 6.40 6.45 41.05
N ALA A 28 6.84 5.48 40.24
CA ALA A 28 8.11 4.78 40.48
C ALA A 28 9.32 5.72 40.36
N ALA A 29 9.32 6.66 39.41
CA ALA A 29 10.37 7.64 39.23
C ALA A 29 10.39 8.64 40.44
N GLU A 30 9.23 9.10 40.91
CA GLU A 30 9.15 9.93 42.10
C GLU A 30 9.62 9.18 43.38
N TYR A 31 9.31 7.89 43.47
CA TYR A 31 9.83 7.04 44.53
C TYR A 31 11.36 6.96 44.48
N CYS A 32 11.98 6.76 43.34
CA CYS A 32 13.44 6.78 43.20
C CYS A 32 14.04 8.12 43.64
N LYS A 33 13.44 9.25 43.24
CA LYS A 33 13.89 10.58 43.69
C LYS A 33 13.83 10.75 45.20
N LYS A 34 12.74 10.27 45.82
CA LYS A 34 12.61 10.27 47.27
C LYS A 34 13.74 9.46 47.93
N MET A 35 13.97 8.25 47.42
CA MET A 35 15.03 7.37 47.94
C MET A 35 16.44 7.96 47.75
N ILE A 36 16.70 8.65 46.64
CA ILE A 36 17.95 9.37 46.39
C ILE A 36 18.18 10.44 47.45
N ASN A 37 17.13 11.15 47.89
CA ASN A 37 17.22 12.20 48.89
C ASN A 37 17.34 11.64 50.30
N GLU A 38 16.64 10.54 50.64
CA GLU A 38 16.61 9.96 52.00
C GLU A 38 17.80 9.04 52.28
N ALA A 39 18.18 8.23 51.28
CA ALA A 39 19.25 7.25 51.36
C ALA A 39 20.02 7.21 50.02
N PRO A 40 20.89 8.20 49.75
CA PRO A 40 21.62 8.29 48.50
C PRO A 40 22.38 6.99 48.21
N GLY A 41 22.08 6.37 47.08
CA GLY A 41 22.73 5.14 46.65
C GLY A 41 22.75 5.02 45.13
N TYR A 42 23.84 4.48 44.58
CA TYR A 42 24.05 4.25 43.17
C TYR A 42 22.86 3.57 42.49
N MET A 43 22.24 2.59 43.15
CA MET A 43 21.11 1.83 42.62
C MET A 43 19.89 2.69 42.27
N TRP A 44 19.53 3.63 43.14
CA TRP A 44 18.35 4.47 42.90
C TRP A 44 18.52 5.45 41.75
N TYR A 45 19.75 5.95 41.54
CA TYR A 45 20.06 6.73 40.34
C TYR A 45 19.98 5.88 39.08
N LEU A 46 20.52 4.63 39.13
CA LEU A 46 20.48 3.73 38.00
C LEU A 46 19.03 3.38 37.62
N GLU A 47 18.21 2.98 38.60
CA GLU A 47 16.78 2.70 38.39
C GLU A 47 16.04 3.95 37.84
N LEU A 48 16.33 5.14 38.34
CA LEU A 48 15.73 6.37 37.84
C LEU A 48 16.12 6.65 36.39
N GLY A 49 17.38 6.48 36.05
CA GLY A 49 17.87 6.63 34.66
C GLY A 49 17.23 5.62 33.70
N ASP A 50 17.16 4.36 34.15
CA ASP A 50 16.53 3.28 33.36
C ASP A 50 15.01 3.49 33.18
N LEU A 51 14.30 3.96 34.23
CA LEU A 51 12.89 4.34 34.12
C LEU A 51 12.69 5.48 33.11
N TYR A 52 13.50 6.53 33.21
CA TYR A 52 13.39 7.65 32.28
C TYR A 52 13.63 7.23 30.84
N TYR A 53 14.61 6.37 30.58
CA TYR A 53 14.93 5.96 29.23
C TYR A 53 13.99 4.87 28.68
N ASP A 54 13.79 3.77 29.46
CA ASP A 54 13.12 2.58 28.97
C ASP A 54 11.59 2.65 29.06
N LYS A 55 11.05 3.42 30.01
CA LYS A 55 9.63 3.40 30.33
C LYS A 55 8.91 4.72 30.10
N LEU A 56 9.58 5.84 30.42
CA LEU A 56 9.00 7.17 30.32
C LEU A 56 9.40 7.90 29.02
N ASP A 57 10.32 7.33 28.25
CA ASP A 57 10.89 7.94 27.03
C ASP A 57 11.34 9.39 27.21
N GLU A 58 12.08 9.61 28.30
CA GLU A 58 12.63 10.92 28.70
C GLU A 58 14.17 10.92 28.62
N PRO A 59 14.75 10.77 27.40
CA PRO A 59 16.20 10.58 27.23
C PRO A 59 17.02 11.78 27.76
N VAL A 60 16.48 13.00 27.72
CA VAL A 60 17.16 14.17 28.28
C VAL A 60 17.32 14.05 29.79
N LYS A 61 16.28 13.61 30.53
CA LYS A 61 16.34 13.37 31.97
C LYS A 61 17.23 12.16 32.26
N ALA A 62 17.15 11.10 31.47
CA ALA A 62 18.01 9.95 31.62
C ALA A 62 19.51 10.32 31.45
N LYS A 63 19.87 11.13 30.44
CA LYS A 63 21.23 11.67 30.24
C LYS A 63 21.73 12.37 31.49
N GLN A 64 20.91 13.26 32.08
CA GLN A 64 21.28 13.99 33.28
C GLN A 64 21.56 13.06 34.47
N VAL A 65 20.68 12.07 34.67
CA VAL A 65 20.84 11.09 35.77
C VAL A 65 22.10 10.25 35.62
N TYR A 66 22.37 9.72 34.39
CA TYR A 66 23.59 8.92 34.15
C TYR A 66 24.87 9.77 34.30
N GLN A 67 24.85 11.02 33.85
CA GLN A 67 25.98 11.94 34.07
C GLN A 67 26.20 12.19 35.54
N GLU A 68 25.14 12.42 36.32
CA GLU A 68 25.21 12.61 37.78
C GLU A 68 25.79 11.38 38.50
N ILE A 69 25.50 10.16 38.04
CA ILE A 69 26.16 8.94 38.53
C ILE A 69 27.67 9.01 38.32
N LEU A 70 28.09 9.36 37.07
CA LEU A 70 29.51 9.42 36.71
C LEU A 70 30.28 10.48 37.50
N ASP A 71 29.61 11.59 37.83
CA ASP A 71 30.20 12.69 38.65
C ASP A 71 30.31 12.33 40.13
N LYS A 72 29.31 11.62 40.69
CA LYS A 72 29.23 11.35 42.13
C LYS A 72 29.95 10.07 42.54
N TYR A 73 30.03 9.08 41.68
CA TYR A 73 30.53 7.74 42.02
C TYR A 73 31.79 7.39 41.21
N ALA A 74 32.96 7.44 41.88
CA ALA A 74 34.25 7.16 41.24
C ALA A 74 34.40 5.71 40.70
N GLN A 75 33.67 4.77 41.27
CA GLN A 75 33.65 3.36 40.83
C GLN A 75 32.27 3.04 40.24
N THR A 76 32.11 3.32 38.95
CA THR A 76 30.94 2.90 38.16
C THR A 76 31.27 1.65 37.35
N ASP A 77 30.25 0.86 37.02
CA ASP A 77 30.42 -0.25 36.09
C ASP A 77 30.24 0.20 34.64
N GLY A 78 30.62 -0.67 33.69
CA GLY A 78 30.45 -0.39 32.26
C GLY A 78 29.00 -0.19 31.83
N TRP A 79 28.05 -0.66 32.63
CA TRP A 79 26.62 -0.53 32.32
C TRP A 79 26.17 0.93 32.23
N VAL A 80 26.62 1.80 33.16
CA VAL A 80 26.25 3.22 33.13
C VAL A 80 26.75 3.92 31.86
N TYR A 81 28.01 3.68 31.49
CA TYR A 81 28.55 4.23 30.26
C TYR A 81 27.81 3.71 29.02
N TYR A 82 27.46 2.43 29.02
CA TYR A 82 26.68 1.86 27.92
C TYR A 82 25.29 2.49 27.81
N ARG A 83 24.58 2.63 28.96
CA ARG A 83 23.26 3.27 29.00
C ARG A 83 23.34 4.74 28.58
N LEU A 84 24.38 5.47 29.03
CA LEU A 84 24.62 6.83 28.58
C LEU A 84 24.88 6.88 27.08
N GLY A 85 25.63 5.94 26.51
CA GLY A 85 25.84 5.82 25.08
C GLY A 85 24.53 5.64 24.30
N LEU A 86 23.64 4.75 24.76
CA LEU A 86 22.31 4.56 24.15
C LEU A 86 21.46 5.85 24.17
N VAL A 87 21.46 6.53 25.30
CA VAL A 87 20.71 7.77 25.46
C VAL A 87 21.25 8.88 24.56
N LEU A 88 22.57 9.03 24.51
CA LEU A 88 23.23 10.01 23.64
C LEU A 88 22.98 9.70 22.14
N GLU A 89 22.99 8.42 21.77
CA GLU A 89 22.66 8.00 20.42
C GLU A 89 21.18 8.34 20.05
N THR A 90 20.24 8.13 20.98
CA THR A 90 18.84 8.52 20.81
C THR A 90 18.67 10.04 20.67
N LEU A 91 19.52 10.81 21.33
CA LEU A 91 19.58 12.28 21.23
C LEU A 91 20.38 12.75 20.01
N GLU A 92 20.90 11.83 19.19
CA GLU A 92 21.75 12.09 18.02
C GLU A 92 23.08 12.81 18.36
N ASP A 93 23.51 12.71 19.63
CA ASP A 93 24.82 13.17 20.10
C ASP A 93 25.86 12.04 19.90
N TYR A 94 26.10 11.73 18.61
CA TYR A 94 26.87 10.55 18.20
C TYR A 94 28.33 10.59 18.63
N LEU A 95 28.91 11.80 18.79
CA LEU A 95 30.31 11.93 19.20
C LEU A 95 30.49 11.49 20.66
N ASP A 96 29.65 11.98 21.56
CA ASP A 96 29.75 11.62 22.97
C ASP A 96 29.19 10.21 23.21
N ALA A 97 28.22 9.75 22.41
CA ALA A 97 27.78 8.36 22.40
C ALA A 97 28.95 7.41 22.06
N ALA A 98 29.71 7.69 20.99
CA ALA A 98 30.89 6.89 20.62
C ALA A 98 31.90 6.82 21.74
N LYS A 99 32.22 7.94 22.39
CA LYS A 99 33.14 7.99 23.54
C LYS A 99 32.64 7.13 24.73
N ALA A 100 31.37 7.21 25.03
CA ALA A 100 30.77 6.41 26.09
C ALA A 100 30.86 4.91 25.81
N TYR A 101 30.55 4.47 24.60
CA TYR A 101 30.71 3.09 24.15
C TYR A 101 32.16 2.64 24.11
N GLU A 102 33.09 3.49 23.64
CA GLU A 102 34.52 3.19 23.62
C GLU A 102 35.09 2.91 25.03
N ILE A 103 34.66 3.67 26.05
CA ILE A 103 35.02 3.43 27.43
C ILE A 103 34.63 2.00 27.86
N VAL A 104 33.44 1.55 27.48
CA VAL A 104 32.98 0.20 27.81
C VAL A 104 33.82 -0.84 27.08
N ALA A 105 34.00 -0.70 25.78
CA ALA A 105 34.72 -1.66 24.96
C ALA A 105 36.21 -1.78 25.33
N THR A 106 36.81 -0.70 25.85
CA THR A 106 38.26 -0.66 26.15
C THR A 106 38.58 -0.94 27.63
N ARG A 107 37.81 -0.39 28.55
CA ARG A 107 38.11 -0.47 29.99
C ARG A 107 37.41 -1.62 30.72
N TYR A 108 36.16 -1.91 30.37
CA TYR A 108 35.36 -2.90 31.10
C TYR A 108 35.41 -4.30 30.50
N ARG A 109 35.42 -4.45 29.17
CA ARG A 109 35.64 -5.70 28.44
C ARG A 109 34.87 -6.92 28.97
N LYS A 110 33.61 -6.76 29.36
CA LYS A 110 32.77 -7.83 29.89
C LYS A 110 31.67 -8.23 28.90
N PRO A 111 31.65 -9.49 28.39
CA PRO A 111 30.54 -9.97 27.57
C PRO A 111 29.20 -9.97 28.32
N PRO A 112 28.09 -9.66 27.64
CA PRO A 112 27.99 -9.29 26.20
C PRO A 112 28.14 -7.78 25.96
N LEU A 113 28.41 -7.00 27.01
CA LEU A 113 28.38 -5.54 26.98
C LEU A 113 29.49 -4.94 26.09
N ASP A 114 30.64 -5.57 26.06
CA ASP A 114 31.75 -5.20 25.17
C ASP A 114 31.37 -5.31 23.68
N SER A 115 30.71 -6.40 23.31
CA SER A 115 30.21 -6.63 21.94
C SER A 115 29.16 -5.57 21.54
N PHE A 116 28.17 -5.32 22.40
CA PHE A 116 27.16 -4.30 22.15
C PHE A 116 27.77 -2.90 22.04
N SER A 117 28.82 -2.62 22.84
CA SER A 117 29.48 -1.32 22.79
C SER A 117 30.30 -1.15 21.51
N LEU A 118 30.96 -2.19 20.99
CA LEU A 118 31.67 -2.14 19.73
C LEU A 118 30.70 -1.85 18.57
N THR A 119 29.54 -2.49 18.52
CA THR A 119 28.52 -2.17 17.50
C THR A 119 27.98 -0.75 17.70
N GLY A 120 27.86 -0.26 18.92
CA GLY A 120 27.50 1.14 19.22
C GLY A 120 28.53 2.13 18.71
N VAL A 121 29.81 1.88 18.92
CA VAL A 121 30.89 2.69 18.33
C VAL A 121 30.79 2.72 16.82
N GLU A 122 30.57 1.56 16.17
CA GLU A 122 30.47 1.47 14.71
C GLU A 122 29.28 2.25 14.16
N ARG A 123 28.09 2.18 14.79
CA ARG A 123 26.91 2.97 14.40
C ARG A 123 27.19 4.47 14.48
N CYS A 124 27.80 4.90 15.61
CA CYS A 124 28.13 6.30 15.81
C CYS A 124 29.25 6.78 14.89
N PHE A 125 30.22 5.92 14.59
CA PHE A 125 31.35 6.25 13.71
C PHE A 125 30.86 6.64 12.31
N LYS A 126 29.96 5.86 11.72
CA LYS A 126 29.37 6.14 10.41
C LYS A 126 28.72 7.53 10.33
N LYS A 127 28.24 8.03 11.46
CA LYS A 127 27.53 9.32 11.55
C LYS A 127 28.42 10.51 11.91
N ASN A 128 29.59 10.30 12.50
CA ASN A 128 30.43 11.36 13.01
C ASN A 128 31.70 11.67 12.21
N TYR A 129 32.29 10.66 11.62
CA TYR A 129 33.66 10.76 11.05
C TYR A 129 33.70 10.97 9.54
N GLN A 130 32.53 11.17 8.93
CA GLN A 130 32.43 11.44 7.50
C GLN A 130 32.21 12.93 7.25
N ASP A 131 32.42 13.36 6.00
CA ASP A 131 32.22 14.75 5.59
C ASP A 131 30.83 15.24 5.93
N THR A 132 30.77 16.40 6.58
CA THR A 132 29.50 17.04 6.94
C THR A 132 28.95 17.80 5.74
N VAL A 133 27.72 17.52 5.34
CA VAL A 133 27.04 18.20 4.23
C VAL A 133 26.05 19.26 4.71
N ALA A 134 25.59 19.16 5.96
CA ALA A 134 24.80 20.20 6.61
C ALA A 134 24.96 20.16 8.15
N LEU A 135 24.75 21.32 8.78
CA LEU A 135 24.74 21.50 10.24
C LEU A 135 23.47 22.26 10.62
N ILE A 136 22.71 21.74 11.55
CA ILE A 136 21.42 22.30 12.01
C ILE A 136 21.42 22.37 13.53
N ASP A 137 21.46 23.55 14.13
CA ASP A 137 21.53 23.76 15.58
C ASP A 137 22.60 22.88 16.28
N GLY A 138 23.74 22.63 15.62
CA GLY A 138 24.80 21.73 16.09
C GLY A 138 24.65 20.26 15.70
N TYR A 139 23.50 19.82 15.20
CA TYR A 139 23.29 18.46 14.68
C TYR A 139 23.82 18.34 13.25
N ARG A 140 24.56 17.28 12.98
CA ARG A 140 25.17 17.03 11.67
C ARG A 140 24.31 16.19 10.77
N ILE A 141 24.38 16.45 9.47
CA ILE A 141 24.04 15.50 8.40
C ILE A 141 25.34 15.18 7.69
N THR A 142 25.70 13.91 7.60
CA THR A 142 26.93 13.46 6.99
C THR A 142 26.74 13.08 5.53
N ARG A 143 27.85 13.02 4.78
CA ARG A 143 27.83 12.57 3.38
C ARG A 143 27.28 11.15 3.24
N ILE A 144 27.64 10.24 4.14
CA ILE A 144 27.15 8.86 4.11
C ILE A 144 25.62 8.82 4.30
N GLU A 145 25.08 9.60 5.24
CA GLU A 145 23.63 9.66 5.45
C GLU A 145 22.89 10.15 4.20
N LEU A 146 23.44 11.15 3.52
CA LEU A 146 22.89 11.67 2.28
C LEU A 146 22.94 10.62 1.15
N ASP A 147 24.08 9.97 0.96
CA ASP A 147 24.25 8.94 -0.07
C ASP A 147 23.35 7.73 0.15
N GLU A 148 23.20 7.27 1.41
CA GLU A 148 22.26 6.22 1.79
C GLU A 148 20.80 6.63 1.51
N GLN A 149 20.43 7.87 1.78
CA GLN A 149 19.07 8.36 1.55
C GLN A 149 18.78 8.49 0.05
N ILE A 150 19.74 8.96 -0.74
CA ILE A 150 19.65 8.97 -2.20
C ILE A 150 19.45 7.54 -2.74
N ALA A 151 20.26 6.60 -2.27
CA ALA A 151 20.16 5.20 -2.68
C ALA A 151 18.80 4.56 -2.34
N LYS A 152 18.25 4.85 -1.16
CA LYS A 152 16.92 4.36 -0.71
C LYS A 152 15.78 4.94 -1.55
N GLN A 153 15.86 6.23 -1.91
CA GLN A 153 14.75 6.93 -2.57
C GLN A 153 14.73 6.73 -4.09
N SER A 154 15.83 6.33 -4.71
CA SER A 154 15.94 6.28 -6.16
C SER A 154 16.64 5.03 -6.68
N PRO A 155 16.03 3.84 -6.59
CA PRO A 155 16.59 2.65 -7.22
C PRO A 155 16.59 2.72 -8.75
N PHE A 156 15.85 3.63 -9.38
CA PHE A 156 15.67 3.70 -10.84
C PHE A 156 15.83 5.12 -11.45
N GLY A 157 16.22 6.15 -10.70
CA GLY A 157 16.34 7.50 -11.24
C GLY A 157 17.32 8.40 -10.48
N LYS A 158 17.95 9.34 -11.18
CA LYS A 158 18.76 10.40 -10.56
C LYS A 158 17.80 11.41 -9.91
N ARG A 159 17.75 11.47 -8.57
CA ARG A 159 17.19 12.63 -7.87
C ARG A 159 18.27 13.67 -7.67
N ASP A 160 17.85 14.92 -7.65
CA ASP A 160 18.72 16.02 -7.31
C ASP A 160 19.18 15.88 -5.85
N GLU A 161 20.48 15.77 -5.67
CA GLU A 161 21.15 15.62 -4.38
C GLU A 161 20.74 16.72 -3.40
N ARG A 162 20.59 17.96 -3.89
CA ARG A 162 20.18 19.11 -3.11
C ARG A 162 18.76 18.95 -2.58
N SER A 163 17.84 18.45 -3.39
CA SER A 163 16.46 18.20 -2.98
C SER A 163 16.36 17.15 -1.87
N VAL A 164 17.19 16.09 -1.94
CA VAL A 164 17.27 15.08 -0.88
C VAL A 164 17.83 15.68 0.40
N LEU A 165 18.90 16.49 0.29
CA LEU A 165 19.49 17.16 1.46
C LEU A 165 18.51 18.14 2.10
N ASP A 166 17.78 18.95 1.32
CA ASP A 166 16.78 19.88 1.84
C ASP A 166 15.66 19.16 2.62
N GLN A 167 15.26 17.97 2.14
CA GLN A 167 14.32 17.10 2.87
C GLN A 167 14.94 16.61 4.19
N MET A 168 16.18 16.15 4.20
CA MET A 168 16.89 15.70 5.41
C MET A 168 17.08 16.84 6.42
N VAL A 169 17.38 18.05 5.95
CA VAL A 169 17.46 19.25 6.80
C VAL A 169 16.12 19.51 7.47
N LEU A 170 15.02 19.40 6.74
CA LEU A 170 13.68 19.60 7.27
C LEU A 170 13.33 18.53 8.33
N GLU A 171 13.59 17.26 8.05
CA GLU A 171 13.38 16.16 9.00
C GLU A 171 14.20 16.38 10.28
N ARG A 172 15.45 16.87 10.15
CA ARG A 172 16.30 17.20 11.29
C ARG A 172 15.75 18.37 12.11
N LEU A 173 15.27 19.43 11.46
CA LEU A 173 14.62 20.56 12.12
C LEU A 173 13.39 20.11 12.92
N LEU A 174 12.54 19.28 12.33
CA LEU A 174 11.36 18.73 13.02
C LEU A 174 11.74 17.88 14.23
N PHE A 175 12.77 17.04 14.11
CA PHE A 175 13.30 16.25 15.22
C PHE A 175 13.77 17.14 16.38
N VAL A 176 14.60 18.15 16.10
CA VAL A 176 15.11 19.10 17.09
C VAL A 176 13.97 19.85 17.76
N GLN A 177 12.99 20.31 16.99
CA GLN A 177 11.81 20.98 17.57
C GLN A 177 10.92 20.03 18.37
N GLY A 178 10.79 18.78 17.94
CA GLY A 178 10.15 17.72 18.71
C GLY A 178 10.78 17.52 20.08
N LEU A 179 12.12 17.46 20.14
CA LEU A 179 12.86 17.35 21.41
C LEU A 179 12.67 18.56 22.34
N LYS A 180 12.65 19.78 21.76
CA LYS A 180 12.44 21.04 22.52
C LYS A 180 10.97 21.23 22.96
N SER A 181 10.03 20.56 22.33
CA SER A 181 8.60 20.71 22.58
C SER A 181 8.08 19.75 23.66
N ASN A 182 6.89 20.05 24.22
CA ASN A 182 6.23 19.16 25.19
C ASN A 182 5.42 18.02 24.50
N VAL A 183 5.82 17.60 23.30
CA VAL A 183 5.14 16.54 22.54
C VAL A 183 5.19 15.20 23.27
N LYS A 184 6.27 14.92 23.97
CA LYS A 184 6.46 13.67 24.72
C LYS A 184 5.44 13.45 25.85
N ALA A 185 4.87 14.52 26.38
CA ALA A 185 3.80 14.43 27.37
C ALA A 185 2.43 14.05 26.77
N MET A 186 2.28 14.16 25.44
CA MET A 186 1.03 13.83 24.76
C MET A 186 0.77 12.32 24.81
N LYS A 187 -0.49 11.95 25.02
CA LYS A 187 -0.92 10.54 25.04
C LYS A 187 -0.60 9.84 23.71
N GLU A 188 -0.85 10.51 22.62
CA GLU A 188 -0.62 10.00 21.27
C GLU A 188 0.85 9.61 21.05
N TYR A 189 1.77 10.44 21.52
CA TYR A 189 3.21 10.14 21.46
C TYR A 189 3.55 8.90 22.29
N LYS A 190 3.09 8.85 23.56
CA LYS A 190 3.33 7.72 24.47
C LYS A 190 2.79 6.40 23.88
N ASP A 191 1.59 6.45 23.30
CA ASP A 191 0.97 5.28 22.68
C ASP A 191 1.78 4.79 21.47
N ILE A 192 2.25 5.69 20.60
CA ILE A 192 3.09 5.35 19.45
C ILE A 192 4.40 4.69 19.89
N ILE A 193 5.06 5.25 20.90
CA ILE A 193 6.34 4.72 21.40
C ILE A 193 6.13 3.35 22.06
N LYS A 194 5.12 3.20 22.90
CA LYS A 194 4.79 1.91 23.53
C LYS A 194 4.54 0.83 22.46
N GLN A 195 3.73 1.14 21.47
CA GLN A 195 3.42 0.21 20.37
C GLN A 195 4.65 -0.12 19.53
N SER A 196 5.44 0.90 19.16
CA SER A 196 6.66 0.71 18.38
C SER A 196 7.66 -0.18 19.10
N ARG A 197 7.91 0.10 20.40
CA ARG A 197 8.81 -0.71 21.24
C ARG A 197 8.37 -2.18 21.27
N THR A 198 7.09 -2.42 21.52
CA THR A 198 6.51 -3.78 21.55
C THR A 198 6.74 -4.48 20.21
N THR A 199 6.38 -3.85 19.10
CA THR A 199 6.53 -4.42 17.77
C THR A 199 7.98 -4.76 17.44
N ILE A 200 8.91 -3.84 17.73
CA ILE A 200 10.35 -4.05 17.46
C ILE A 200 10.91 -5.18 18.34
N LEU A 201 10.50 -5.28 19.60
CA LEU A 201 10.91 -6.40 20.46
C LEU A 201 10.41 -7.76 19.95
N LEU A 202 9.16 -7.84 19.51
CA LEU A 202 8.60 -9.05 18.91
C LEU A 202 9.34 -9.45 17.62
N ASP A 203 9.68 -8.46 16.78
CA ASP A 203 10.50 -8.67 15.58
C ASP A 203 11.89 -9.23 15.95
N GLU A 204 12.55 -8.68 16.97
CA GLU A 204 13.85 -9.17 17.44
C GLU A 204 13.75 -10.60 17.99
N VAL A 205 12.71 -10.91 18.77
CA VAL A 205 12.45 -12.29 19.23
C VAL A 205 12.33 -13.24 18.04
N ARG A 206 11.57 -12.85 17.03
CA ARG A 206 11.39 -13.64 15.81
C ARG A 206 12.69 -13.76 15.02
N ALA A 207 13.42 -12.67 14.84
CA ALA A 207 14.69 -12.66 14.12
C ALA A 207 15.70 -13.65 14.74
N VAL A 208 15.90 -13.58 16.07
CA VAL A 208 16.90 -14.38 16.77
C VAL A 208 16.45 -15.84 16.97
N ASN A 209 15.18 -16.07 17.31
CA ASN A 209 14.73 -17.42 17.71
C ASN A 209 14.16 -18.24 16.57
N VAL A 210 13.75 -17.61 15.48
CA VAL A 210 13.09 -18.26 14.35
C VAL A 210 13.89 -18.07 13.06
N VAL A 211 14.03 -16.83 12.59
CA VAL A 211 14.59 -16.53 11.26
C VAL A 211 16.05 -16.96 11.15
N ALA A 212 16.88 -16.61 12.12
CA ALA A 212 18.31 -16.98 12.14
C ALA A 212 18.56 -18.50 12.16
N LYS A 213 17.54 -19.30 12.53
CA LYS A 213 17.62 -20.77 12.57
C LYS A 213 16.95 -21.45 11.37
N ALA A 214 16.33 -20.68 10.49
CA ALA A 214 15.52 -21.20 9.37
C ALA A 214 16.28 -21.30 8.05
N ASP A 215 17.59 -21.00 8.02
CA ASP A 215 18.38 -21.09 6.80
C ASP A 215 18.41 -22.54 6.29
N PRO A 216 18.04 -22.75 5.03
CA PRO A 216 18.03 -24.09 4.46
C PRO A 216 19.44 -24.52 4.06
N THR A 217 19.76 -25.80 4.31
CA THR A 217 20.97 -26.41 3.78
C THR A 217 20.75 -26.83 2.33
N ASP A 218 21.85 -26.91 1.55
CA ASP A 218 21.82 -27.41 0.15
C ASP A 218 21.15 -28.78 0.03
N LYS A 219 21.33 -29.64 1.02
CA LYS A 219 20.72 -30.97 1.09
C LYS A 219 19.19 -30.88 1.21
N GLU A 220 18.69 -30.02 2.07
CA GLU A 220 17.25 -29.79 2.24
C GLU A 220 16.61 -29.22 0.96
N VAL A 221 17.28 -28.24 0.34
CA VAL A 221 16.81 -27.60 -0.90
C VAL A 221 16.72 -28.65 -2.03
N ARG A 222 17.77 -29.46 -2.24
CA ARG A 222 17.75 -30.53 -3.25
C ARG A 222 16.67 -31.58 -2.96
N SER A 223 16.56 -32.00 -1.69
CA SER A 223 15.53 -32.97 -1.28
C SER A 223 14.11 -32.45 -1.53
N TYR A 224 13.86 -31.18 -1.22
CA TYR A 224 12.57 -30.55 -1.47
C TYR A 224 12.24 -30.51 -2.96
N TYR A 225 13.18 -30.10 -3.82
CA TYR A 225 13.01 -30.12 -5.25
C TYR A 225 12.64 -31.51 -5.77
N GLN A 226 13.35 -32.54 -5.33
CA GLN A 226 13.06 -33.92 -5.78
C GLN A 226 11.67 -34.40 -5.35
N LYS A 227 11.24 -34.08 -4.12
CA LYS A 227 9.92 -34.46 -3.60
C LYS A 227 8.79 -33.69 -4.31
N ASN A 228 9.05 -32.44 -4.70
CA ASN A 228 8.05 -31.53 -5.28
C ASN A 228 8.28 -31.26 -6.76
N LYS A 229 8.99 -32.16 -7.47
CA LYS A 229 9.40 -31.96 -8.87
C LYS A 229 8.22 -31.66 -9.80
N ASN A 230 7.05 -32.23 -9.51
CA ASN A 230 5.83 -32.00 -10.29
C ASN A 230 5.35 -30.54 -10.24
N ASN A 231 5.65 -29.78 -9.18
CA ASN A 231 5.29 -28.36 -9.06
C ASN A 231 6.12 -27.48 -10.01
N TYR A 232 7.19 -28.03 -10.57
CA TYR A 232 8.11 -27.32 -11.48
C TYR A 232 8.00 -27.83 -12.92
N LYS A 233 6.87 -28.45 -13.26
CA LYS A 233 6.57 -28.93 -14.61
C LYS A 233 6.10 -27.77 -15.48
N LEU A 234 6.74 -27.60 -16.63
CA LEU A 234 6.28 -26.73 -17.69
C LEU A 234 5.47 -27.54 -18.68
N SER A 235 4.25 -27.13 -18.94
CA SER A 235 3.41 -27.73 -19.98
C SER A 235 4.06 -27.58 -21.36
N LYS A 236 3.76 -28.47 -22.27
CA LYS A 236 4.05 -28.23 -23.68
C LYS A 236 3.32 -26.99 -24.15
N GLU A 237 3.96 -26.18 -24.97
CA GLU A 237 3.39 -24.95 -25.53
C GLU A 237 3.68 -24.82 -27.01
N ILE A 238 2.79 -24.17 -27.74
CA ILE A 238 3.02 -23.76 -29.11
C ILE A 238 2.75 -22.26 -29.28
N ARG A 239 3.36 -21.69 -30.33
CA ARG A 239 2.99 -20.42 -30.90
C ARG A 239 2.62 -20.58 -32.35
N GLY A 240 1.57 -19.90 -32.76
CA GLY A 240 1.06 -20.07 -34.13
C GLY A 240 0.03 -19.02 -34.46
N LYS A 241 -0.48 -19.15 -35.67
CA LYS A 241 -1.49 -18.26 -36.22
C LYS A 241 -2.73 -19.06 -36.64
N GLU A 242 -3.88 -18.39 -36.57
CA GLU A 242 -5.18 -18.96 -37.00
C GLU A 242 -5.91 -18.06 -38.00
N ILE A 243 -6.61 -18.67 -38.97
CA ILE A 243 -7.64 -18.03 -39.75
C ILE A 243 -8.90 -18.86 -39.59
N VAL A 244 -9.98 -18.26 -39.14
CA VAL A 244 -11.26 -18.93 -38.94
C VAL A 244 -12.30 -18.23 -39.78
N VAL A 245 -13.04 -19.00 -40.58
CA VAL A 245 -14.07 -18.49 -41.48
C VAL A 245 -15.36 -19.31 -41.35
N GLU A 246 -16.48 -18.77 -41.83
CA GLU A 246 -17.79 -19.43 -41.76
C GLU A 246 -18.09 -20.31 -42.98
N SER A 247 -17.36 -20.09 -44.09
CA SER A 247 -17.57 -20.82 -45.36
C SER A 247 -16.43 -21.79 -45.61
N GLU A 248 -16.77 -23.03 -45.87
CA GLU A 248 -15.83 -24.10 -46.27
C GLU A 248 -15.11 -23.76 -47.59
N SER A 249 -15.84 -23.25 -48.57
CA SER A 249 -15.28 -22.84 -49.88
C SER A 249 -14.26 -21.73 -49.72
N LEU A 250 -14.52 -20.77 -48.80
CA LEU A 250 -13.59 -19.70 -48.51
C LEU A 250 -12.33 -20.23 -47.78
N ALA A 251 -12.47 -21.22 -46.91
CA ALA A 251 -11.32 -21.86 -46.27
C ALA A 251 -10.41 -22.56 -47.29
N TYR A 252 -11.00 -23.27 -48.28
CA TYR A 252 -10.23 -23.88 -49.38
C TYR A 252 -9.53 -22.83 -50.23
N PHE A 253 -10.19 -21.73 -50.56
CA PHE A 253 -9.58 -20.63 -51.31
C PHE A 253 -8.39 -20.02 -50.56
N ILE A 254 -8.54 -19.76 -49.28
CA ILE A 254 -7.47 -19.22 -48.41
C ILE A 254 -6.30 -20.21 -48.35
N ARG A 255 -6.58 -21.49 -48.12
CA ARG A 255 -5.55 -22.55 -48.07
C ARG A 255 -4.77 -22.64 -49.39
N ASP A 256 -5.46 -22.64 -50.54
CA ASP A 256 -4.82 -22.68 -51.86
C ASP A 256 -3.93 -21.44 -52.10
N SER A 257 -4.41 -20.26 -51.71
CA SER A 257 -3.65 -19.02 -51.82
C SER A 257 -2.38 -19.05 -50.93
N LEU A 258 -2.46 -19.63 -49.73
CA LEU A 258 -1.32 -19.78 -48.83
C LEU A 258 -0.31 -20.82 -49.37
N LEU A 259 -0.79 -21.94 -49.89
CA LEU A 259 0.07 -23.00 -50.45
C LEU A 259 0.79 -22.58 -51.73
N LYS A 260 0.23 -21.65 -52.50
CA LYS A 260 0.84 -21.06 -53.69
C LYS A 260 1.73 -19.85 -53.40
N ASP A 261 1.89 -19.50 -52.13
CA ASP A 261 2.66 -18.35 -51.65
C ASP A 261 2.27 -16.99 -52.30
N GLN A 262 0.99 -16.86 -52.64
CA GLN A 262 0.46 -15.68 -53.32
C GLN A 262 0.24 -14.51 -52.34
N THR A 263 0.02 -14.79 -51.06
CA THR A 263 -0.30 -13.79 -50.05
C THR A 263 0.09 -14.31 -48.67
N SER A 264 0.54 -13.41 -47.78
CA SER A 264 0.95 -13.78 -46.43
C SER A 264 -0.24 -14.21 -45.55
N PHE A 265 0.03 -15.08 -44.59
CA PHE A 265 -0.97 -15.54 -43.61
C PHE A 265 -1.61 -14.35 -42.88
N ASP A 266 -0.81 -13.37 -42.48
CA ASP A 266 -1.28 -12.17 -41.76
C ASP A 266 -2.26 -11.34 -42.57
N THR A 267 -2.00 -11.19 -43.87
CA THR A 267 -2.88 -10.44 -44.77
C THR A 267 -4.23 -11.16 -44.92
N LEU A 268 -4.22 -12.48 -45.17
CA LEU A 268 -5.45 -13.24 -45.28
C LEU A 268 -6.22 -13.31 -43.96
N ALA A 269 -5.53 -13.41 -42.84
CA ALA A 269 -6.16 -13.34 -41.50
C ALA A 269 -6.88 -11.99 -41.30
N LYS A 270 -6.22 -10.88 -41.61
CA LYS A 270 -6.81 -9.54 -41.48
C LYS A 270 -7.99 -9.33 -42.43
N LEU A 271 -7.95 -9.88 -43.59
CA LEU A 271 -9.04 -9.75 -44.61
C LEU A 271 -10.24 -10.64 -44.23
N TYR A 272 -10.02 -11.91 -44.00
CA TYR A 272 -11.10 -12.91 -44.05
C TYR A 272 -11.43 -13.53 -42.68
N SER A 273 -10.52 -13.51 -41.69
CA SER A 273 -10.77 -14.19 -40.41
C SER A 273 -11.93 -13.56 -39.64
N THR A 274 -12.72 -14.42 -39.02
CA THR A 274 -13.75 -14.03 -38.04
C THR A 274 -13.29 -14.22 -36.58
N ALA A 275 -12.06 -14.75 -36.37
CA ALA A 275 -11.49 -14.93 -35.04
C ALA A 275 -11.10 -13.58 -34.37
N PRO A 276 -11.11 -13.50 -33.05
CA PRO A 276 -10.63 -12.32 -32.35
C PRO A 276 -9.19 -11.91 -32.69
N THR A 277 -8.37 -12.89 -33.14
CA THR A 277 -6.97 -12.71 -33.54
C THR A 277 -6.81 -12.01 -34.90
N LYS A 278 -7.90 -11.73 -35.59
CA LYS A 278 -7.96 -11.12 -36.94
C LYS A 278 -7.05 -9.90 -37.08
N HIS A 279 -7.20 -8.93 -36.17
CA HIS A 279 -6.47 -7.64 -36.22
C HIS A 279 -4.97 -7.80 -35.99
N GLY A 280 -4.56 -8.84 -35.27
CA GLY A 280 -3.17 -9.24 -35.01
C GLY A 280 -2.59 -10.16 -36.12
N GLY A 281 -3.24 -10.28 -37.30
CA GLY A 281 -2.78 -11.16 -38.36
C GLY A 281 -2.92 -12.65 -38.05
N GLY A 282 -3.87 -12.98 -37.16
CA GLY A 282 -4.16 -14.35 -36.74
C GLY A 282 -3.29 -14.86 -35.59
N GLU A 283 -2.44 -14.05 -34.99
CA GLU A 283 -1.52 -14.45 -33.93
C GLU A 283 -2.26 -14.96 -32.67
N MET A 284 -2.08 -16.23 -32.32
CA MET A 284 -2.75 -16.88 -31.17
C MET A 284 -2.05 -16.66 -29.83
N GLY A 285 -0.80 -16.16 -29.85
CA GLY A 285 0.02 -16.12 -28.64
C GLY A 285 0.48 -17.51 -28.22
N ILE A 286 0.68 -17.69 -26.90
CA ILE A 286 1.06 -18.99 -26.32
C ILE A 286 -0.21 -19.82 -26.12
N VAL A 287 -0.23 -21.02 -26.72
CA VAL A 287 -1.29 -22.02 -26.57
C VAL A 287 -0.74 -23.19 -25.76
N ILE A 288 -1.40 -23.54 -24.68
CA ILE A 288 -1.09 -24.68 -23.82
C ILE A 288 -2.25 -25.69 -23.83
N PRO A 289 -2.06 -26.94 -23.44
CA PRO A 289 -3.12 -27.94 -23.34
C PRO A 289 -4.32 -27.46 -22.54
N GLY A 290 -5.53 -27.69 -23.05
CA GLY A 290 -6.80 -27.30 -22.42
C GLY A 290 -7.28 -25.88 -22.75
N THR A 291 -6.58 -25.14 -23.63
CA THR A 291 -6.98 -23.76 -24.02
C THR A 291 -7.77 -23.68 -25.31
N LYS A 292 -7.78 -24.73 -26.12
CA LYS A 292 -8.53 -24.83 -27.39
C LYS A 292 -9.40 -26.09 -27.34
N PRO A 293 -10.47 -26.16 -28.17
CA PRO A 293 -11.20 -27.42 -28.42
C PRO A 293 -10.26 -28.57 -28.81
N LYS A 294 -10.58 -29.78 -28.35
CA LYS A 294 -9.66 -30.91 -28.43
C LYS A 294 -9.19 -31.21 -29.87
N GLU A 295 -10.09 -31.12 -30.84
CA GLU A 295 -9.76 -31.38 -32.26
C GLU A 295 -8.73 -30.36 -32.80
N ILE A 296 -8.86 -29.09 -32.40
CA ILE A 296 -7.93 -28.02 -32.74
C ILE A 296 -6.61 -28.23 -32.00
N GLU A 297 -6.67 -28.57 -30.70
CA GLU A 297 -5.49 -28.80 -29.88
C GLU A 297 -4.65 -29.96 -30.42
N ASP A 298 -5.26 -31.11 -30.74
CA ASP A 298 -4.57 -32.28 -31.25
C ASP A 298 -3.87 -31.94 -32.59
N LEU A 299 -4.50 -31.15 -33.47
CA LEU A 299 -3.86 -30.64 -34.66
C LEU A 299 -2.67 -29.73 -34.38
N LEU A 300 -2.86 -28.72 -33.55
CA LEU A 300 -1.84 -27.71 -33.24
C LEU A 300 -0.57 -28.34 -32.62
N PHE A 301 -0.73 -29.37 -31.81
CA PHE A 301 0.41 -30.07 -31.23
C PHE A 301 1.04 -31.12 -32.11
N SER A 302 0.40 -31.51 -33.22
CA SER A 302 0.92 -32.52 -34.17
C SER A 302 1.40 -31.93 -35.50
N VAL A 303 0.82 -30.83 -35.97
CA VAL A 303 1.15 -30.22 -37.26
C VAL A 303 2.64 -29.88 -37.38
N LYS A 304 3.23 -30.06 -38.55
CA LYS A 304 4.63 -29.72 -38.81
C LYS A 304 4.85 -28.20 -38.70
N LEU A 305 5.97 -27.79 -38.10
CA LEU A 305 6.27 -26.37 -37.97
C LEU A 305 6.37 -25.67 -39.32
N ASN A 306 5.87 -24.44 -39.37
CA ASN A 306 5.87 -23.56 -40.53
C ASN A 306 5.12 -24.16 -41.77
N THR A 307 4.16 -25.04 -41.52
CA THR A 307 3.28 -25.57 -42.59
C THR A 307 1.84 -25.17 -42.30
N ILE A 308 1.08 -24.99 -43.39
CA ILE A 308 -0.35 -24.72 -43.29
C ILE A 308 -1.07 -26.05 -42.99
N SER A 309 -1.94 -26.03 -41.99
CA SER A 309 -2.73 -27.20 -41.60
C SER A 309 -3.75 -27.58 -42.65
N ASP A 310 -4.32 -28.78 -42.54
CA ASP A 310 -5.61 -29.09 -43.14
C ASP A 310 -6.69 -28.21 -42.49
N ILE A 311 -7.83 -28.08 -43.21
CA ILE A 311 -8.98 -27.34 -42.72
C ILE A 311 -9.65 -28.14 -41.61
N VAL A 312 -9.82 -27.50 -40.45
CA VAL A 312 -10.52 -28.11 -39.30
C VAL A 312 -11.87 -27.44 -39.13
N LYS A 313 -12.92 -28.26 -39.06
CA LYS A 313 -14.26 -27.82 -38.75
C LYS A 313 -14.51 -27.91 -37.27
N SER A 314 -14.86 -26.80 -36.65
CA SER A 314 -15.27 -26.72 -35.23
C SER A 314 -16.37 -25.68 -35.05
N ASP A 315 -17.45 -26.01 -34.35
CA ASP A 315 -18.60 -25.12 -34.07
C ASP A 315 -19.17 -24.43 -35.33
N ASN A 316 -19.37 -25.18 -36.42
CA ASN A 316 -19.82 -24.69 -37.74
C ASN A 316 -18.89 -23.64 -38.40
N LYS A 317 -17.63 -23.55 -37.97
CA LYS A 317 -16.60 -22.72 -38.59
C LYS A 317 -15.46 -23.58 -39.09
N PHE A 318 -14.69 -23.00 -40.00
CA PHE A 318 -13.58 -23.68 -40.67
C PHE A 318 -12.29 -22.93 -40.32
N GLY A 319 -11.35 -23.62 -39.67
CA GLY A 319 -10.08 -23.06 -39.19
C GLY A 319 -8.89 -23.55 -40.00
N LEU A 320 -7.96 -22.67 -40.31
CA LEU A 320 -6.63 -22.94 -40.86
C LEU A 320 -5.60 -22.45 -39.85
N TYR A 321 -4.58 -23.26 -39.61
CA TYR A 321 -3.58 -23.01 -38.56
C TYR A 321 -2.17 -23.15 -39.12
N MET A 322 -1.25 -22.37 -38.55
CA MET A 322 0.19 -22.51 -38.80
C MET A 322 0.91 -22.40 -37.46
N VAL A 323 1.67 -23.41 -37.07
CA VAL A 323 2.50 -23.42 -35.88
C VAL A 323 3.93 -23.12 -36.28
N TYR A 324 4.54 -22.09 -35.68
CA TYR A 324 5.91 -21.70 -35.98
C TYR A 324 6.90 -21.94 -34.83
N ASP A 325 6.41 -22.15 -33.59
CA ASP A 325 7.22 -22.53 -32.44
C ASP A 325 6.50 -23.58 -31.59
N ARG A 326 7.26 -24.56 -31.09
CA ARG A 326 6.75 -25.63 -30.24
C ARG A 326 7.78 -25.99 -29.19
N LYS A 327 7.41 -25.85 -27.92
CA LYS A 327 8.22 -26.31 -26.81
C LYS A 327 7.61 -27.57 -26.18
N PRO A 328 8.41 -28.59 -25.97
CA PRO A 328 7.94 -29.83 -25.34
C PRO A 328 7.70 -29.58 -23.85
N GLU A 329 6.89 -30.45 -23.27
CA GLU A 329 6.76 -30.58 -21.84
C GLU A 329 8.11 -30.93 -21.22
N ARG A 330 8.48 -30.23 -20.14
CA ARG A 330 9.69 -30.53 -19.39
C ARG A 330 9.56 -30.11 -17.94
N PHE A 331 10.40 -30.62 -17.10
CA PHE A 331 10.62 -30.08 -15.77
C PHE A 331 11.67 -28.97 -15.83
N ARG A 332 11.43 -27.90 -15.11
CA ARG A 332 12.47 -26.89 -14.86
C ARG A 332 13.61 -27.55 -14.07
N THR A 333 14.84 -27.28 -14.45
CA THR A 333 16.01 -27.83 -13.76
C THR A 333 16.12 -27.25 -12.34
N PHE A 334 16.87 -27.93 -11.49
CA PHE A 334 17.14 -27.43 -10.13
C PHE A 334 17.71 -26.00 -10.15
N ASP A 335 18.65 -25.72 -11.06
CA ASP A 335 19.28 -24.40 -11.14
C ASP A 335 18.30 -23.30 -11.59
N GLU A 336 17.36 -23.62 -12.50
CA GLU A 336 16.30 -22.69 -12.92
C GLU A 336 15.32 -22.30 -11.80
N VAL A 337 15.22 -23.11 -10.74
CA VAL A 337 14.25 -22.89 -9.66
C VAL A 337 14.90 -22.82 -8.27
N LYS A 338 16.22 -22.85 -8.19
CA LYS A 338 16.95 -22.92 -6.91
C LYS A 338 16.48 -21.85 -5.92
N ALA A 339 16.44 -20.59 -6.32
CA ALA A 339 15.98 -19.50 -5.46
C ALA A 339 14.52 -19.67 -4.99
N GLN A 340 13.65 -20.16 -5.88
CA GLN A 340 12.24 -20.43 -5.55
C GLN A 340 12.13 -21.59 -4.55
N VAL A 341 12.92 -22.65 -4.72
CA VAL A 341 12.95 -23.80 -3.81
C VAL A 341 13.53 -23.42 -2.46
N GLU A 342 14.63 -22.65 -2.43
CA GLU A 342 15.22 -22.12 -1.19
C GLU A 342 14.20 -21.30 -0.39
N ALA A 343 13.46 -20.42 -1.05
CA ALA A 343 12.42 -19.63 -0.42
C ALA A 343 11.29 -20.51 0.17
N ALA A 344 10.86 -21.54 -0.57
CA ALA A 344 9.83 -22.48 -0.10
C ALA A 344 10.31 -23.29 1.11
N VAL A 345 11.54 -23.82 1.07
CA VAL A 345 12.13 -24.57 2.20
C VAL A 345 12.31 -23.65 3.42
N ARG A 346 12.80 -22.43 3.22
CA ARG A 346 12.93 -21.42 4.29
C ARG A 346 11.59 -21.14 4.94
N ALA A 347 10.53 -20.92 4.15
CA ALA A 347 9.19 -20.66 4.66
C ALA A 347 8.67 -21.83 5.50
N GLU A 348 8.80 -23.07 5.01
CA GLU A 348 8.38 -24.27 5.76
C GLU A 348 9.18 -24.46 7.05
N LYS A 349 10.50 -24.24 7.02
CA LYS A 349 11.35 -24.29 8.23
C LYS A 349 10.96 -23.20 9.22
N THR A 350 10.75 -21.97 8.75
CA THR A 350 10.32 -20.84 9.58
C THR A 350 9.06 -21.19 10.33
N GLN A 351 8.03 -21.67 9.63
CA GLN A 351 6.78 -22.06 10.26
C GLN A 351 6.97 -23.15 11.33
N LYS A 352 7.68 -24.21 11.02
CA LYS A 352 7.94 -25.32 11.97
C LYS A 352 8.72 -24.87 13.21
N ILE A 353 9.70 -24.00 13.02
CA ILE A 353 10.50 -23.47 14.15
C ILE A 353 9.63 -22.55 15.00
N GLU A 354 8.81 -21.70 14.39
CA GLU A 354 7.92 -20.78 15.10
C GLU A 354 6.86 -21.52 15.92
N GLU A 355 6.20 -22.53 15.35
CA GLU A 355 5.26 -23.41 16.06
C GLU A 355 5.92 -24.09 17.26
N LYS A 356 7.10 -24.65 17.05
CA LYS A 356 7.87 -25.35 18.10
C LYS A 356 8.35 -24.39 19.19
N PHE A 357 8.76 -23.18 18.81
CA PHE A 357 9.16 -22.14 19.73
C PHE A 357 7.99 -21.71 20.63
N LEU A 358 6.82 -21.41 20.03
CA LEU A 358 5.61 -21.06 20.77
C LEU A 358 5.14 -22.19 21.70
N GLN A 359 5.12 -23.43 21.20
CA GLN A 359 4.76 -24.59 22.01
C GLN A 359 5.68 -24.74 23.22
N ASN A 360 6.98 -24.52 23.06
CA ASN A 360 7.94 -24.56 24.16
C ASN A 360 7.71 -23.42 25.16
N LEU A 361 7.37 -22.20 24.70
CA LEU A 361 7.05 -21.10 25.62
C LEU A 361 5.77 -21.40 26.40
N LYS A 362 4.68 -21.82 25.72
CA LYS A 362 3.41 -22.18 26.37
C LYS A 362 3.57 -23.32 27.41
N SER A 363 4.42 -24.32 27.13
CA SER A 363 4.62 -25.45 28.04
C SER A 363 5.36 -25.11 29.32
N ARG A 364 6.10 -24.00 29.36
CA ARG A 364 6.87 -23.53 30.52
C ARG A 364 6.20 -22.42 31.30
N ALA A 365 5.20 -21.81 30.73
CA ALA A 365 4.50 -20.67 31.32
C ALA A 365 3.34 -21.12 32.24
N ILE A 366 3.07 -20.31 33.24
CA ILE A 366 1.85 -20.42 34.05
C ILE A 366 0.80 -19.49 33.42
N ILE A 367 -0.16 -20.08 32.69
CA ILE A 367 -1.22 -19.33 32.05
C ILE A 367 -2.53 -19.59 32.80
N LYS A 368 -3.13 -18.52 33.32
CA LYS A 368 -4.44 -18.56 34.01
C LYS A 368 -5.43 -17.70 33.24
N ILE A 369 -6.47 -18.29 32.69
CA ILE A 369 -7.55 -17.60 31.96
C ILE A 369 -8.80 -17.60 32.84
N PHE A 370 -9.40 -16.45 33.05
CA PHE A 370 -10.63 -16.28 33.82
C PHE A 370 -11.82 -16.25 32.86
N LYS A 371 -12.35 -17.44 32.52
CA LYS A 371 -13.46 -17.59 31.57
C LYS A 371 -14.70 -16.80 31.97
N ASP A 372 -15.00 -16.76 33.27
CA ASP A 372 -16.13 -15.98 33.82
C ASP A 372 -15.94 -14.45 33.71
N SER A 373 -14.74 -14.02 33.39
CA SER A 373 -14.41 -12.60 33.15
C SER A 373 -14.62 -12.18 31.69
N ILE A 374 -14.87 -13.11 30.79
CA ILE A 374 -15.21 -12.84 29.38
C ILE A 374 -16.70 -12.48 29.34
N ILE A 375 -17.00 -11.20 29.61
CA ILE A 375 -18.36 -10.68 29.59
C ILE A 375 -18.67 -10.17 28.18
N THR A 376 -19.70 -10.68 27.59
CA THR A 376 -20.17 -10.28 26.24
C THR A 376 -21.05 -9.02 26.26
N ASP A 377 -21.65 -8.69 27.42
CA ASP A 377 -22.48 -7.51 27.58
C ASP A 377 -21.60 -6.23 27.69
N PRO A 378 -21.68 -5.29 26.74
CA PRO A 378 -20.90 -4.06 26.75
C PRO A 378 -21.07 -3.22 28.04
N ASP A 379 -22.28 -3.19 28.60
CA ASP A 379 -22.58 -2.36 29.77
C ASP A 379 -21.99 -2.90 31.09
N GLN A 380 -21.55 -4.17 31.10
CA GLN A 380 -20.93 -4.82 32.25
C GLN A 380 -19.40 -4.90 32.14
N ARG A 381 -18.83 -4.38 31.07
CA ARG A 381 -17.38 -4.43 30.82
C ARG A 381 -16.64 -3.38 31.65
N SER A 382 -15.57 -3.79 32.28
CA SER A 382 -14.63 -2.90 32.95
C SER A 382 -13.28 -2.99 32.29
N ASP A 383 -12.74 -1.87 31.83
CA ASP A 383 -11.42 -1.74 31.19
C ASP A 383 -10.30 -2.39 32.01
N THR A 384 -10.36 -2.27 33.32
CA THR A 384 -9.35 -2.77 34.27
C THR A 384 -9.54 -4.22 34.70
N ARG A 385 -10.62 -4.89 34.22
CA ARG A 385 -10.89 -6.28 34.58
C ARG A 385 -9.83 -7.21 34.01
N ILE A 386 -9.20 -7.98 34.87
CA ILE A 386 -8.20 -8.97 34.48
C ILE A 386 -8.92 -10.19 33.90
N VAL A 387 -8.53 -10.57 32.68
CA VAL A 387 -9.08 -11.70 31.92
C VAL A 387 -8.12 -12.87 31.83
N ALA A 388 -6.81 -12.61 31.98
CA ALA A 388 -5.81 -13.67 32.09
C ALA A 388 -4.55 -13.18 32.85
N TYR A 389 -3.76 -14.16 33.29
CA TYR A 389 -2.36 -13.96 33.70
C TYR A 389 -1.47 -14.84 32.85
N VAL A 390 -0.36 -14.25 32.39
CA VAL A 390 0.77 -14.97 31.78
C VAL A 390 1.95 -14.83 32.77
N ASN A 391 2.27 -15.89 33.48
CA ASN A 391 3.10 -15.86 34.66
C ASN A 391 2.54 -14.84 35.68
N ASP A 392 3.27 -13.75 35.99
CA ASP A 392 2.81 -12.71 36.89
C ASP A 392 2.23 -11.47 36.18
N ARG A 393 2.10 -11.51 34.86
CA ARG A 393 1.61 -10.37 34.07
C ARG A 393 0.12 -10.46 33.82
N PRO A 394 -0.68 -9.46 34.24
CA PRO A 394 -2.08 -9.42 33.96
C PRO A 394 -2.35 -8.99 32.50
N ILE A 395 -3.34 -9.60 31.90
CA ILE A 395 -3.99 -9.13 30.66
C ILE A 395 -5.39 -8.66 31.05
N THR A 396 -5.70 -7.42 30.69
CA THR A 396 -7.00 -6.80 30.99
C THR A 396 -7.95 -6.91 29.81
N PHE A 397 -9.23 -6.65 30.07
CA PHE A 397 -10.24 -6.56 29.02
C PHE A 397 -9.86 -5.48 27.98
N ARG A 398 -9.38 -4.35 28.45
CA ARG A 398 -8.90 -3.25 27.58
C ARG A 398 -7.79 -3.66 26.64
N ASP A 399 -6.83 -4.49 27.11
CA ASP A 399 -5.74 -4.96 26.26
C ASP A 399 -6.25 -5.76 25.08
N VAL A 400 -7.29 -6.59 25.30
CA VAL A 400 -7.95 -7.36 24.23
C VAL A 400 -8.64 -6.44 23.22
N GLU A 401 -9.36 -5.42 23.70
CA GLU A 401 -10.02 -4.45 22.83
C GLU A 401 -9.00 -3.64 22.00
N LEU A 402 -7.94 -3.15 22.63
CA LEU A 402 -6.88 -2.40 21.97
C LEU A 402 -6.16 -3.26 20.93
N LYS A 403 -5.87 -4.53 21.25
CA LYS A 403 -5.27 -5.47 20.31
C LYS A 403 -6.14 -5.69 19.09
N ASN A 404 -7.43 -5.89 19.28
CA ASN A 404 -8.37 -6.05 18.17
C ASN A 404 -8.52 -4.76 17.35
N ALA A 405 -8.60 -3.60 18.02
CA ALA A 405 -8.70 -2.29 17.37
C ALA A 405 -7.45 -1.93 16.55
N SER A 406 -6.28 -2.43 16.92
CA SER A 406 -5.01 -2.23 16.19
C SER A 406 -4.96 -2.97 14.85
N GLN A 407 -5.84 -3.96 14.64
CA GLN A 407 -5.91 -4.71 13.39
C GLN A 407 -6.58 -3.87 12.27
N PRO A 408 -6.23 -4.10 11.00
CA PRO A 408 -6.98 -3.55 9.87
C PRO A 408 -8.47 -3.87 9.99
N ILE A 409 -9.34 -2.96 9.56
CA ILE A 409 -10.81 -3.08 9.75
C ILE A 409 -11.35 -4.44 9.26
N PHE A 410 -10.84 -4.95 8.14
CA PHE A 410 -11.27 -6.24 7.57
C PHE A 410 -10.76 -7.48 8.35
N ALA A 411 -9.79 -7.31 9.25
CA ALA A 411 -9.21 -8.37 10.08
C ALA A 411 -9.68 -8.32 11.54
N ARG A 412 -10.48 -7.31 11.91
CA ARG A 412 -11.02 -7.18 13.26
C ARG A 412 -12.06 -8.26 13.52
N LEU A 413 -11.95 -8.86 14.68
CA LEU A 413 -12.86 -9.87 15.17
C LEU A 413 -13.98 -9.24 15.99
N ASP A 414 -15.14 -9.90 16.05
CA ASP A 414 -16.24 -9.48 16.90
C ASP A 414 -16.02 -9.99 18.34
N VAL A 415 -15.33 -9.17 19.13
CA VAL A 415 -14.98 -9.52 20.52
C VAL A 415 -16.19 -9.61 21.47
N SER A 416 -17.42 -9.38 20.97
CA SER A 416 -18.65 -9.72 21.70
C SER A 416 -18.95 -11.22 21.69
N LYS A 417 -18.35 -11.97 20.76
CA LYS A 417 -18.48 -13.42 20.65
C LYS A 417 -17.34 -14.11 21.41
N PRO A 418 -17.64 -15.01 22.33
CA PRO A 418 -16.62 -15.70 23.14
C PRO A 418 -15.50 -16.35 22.33
N GLU A 419 -15.85 -17.04 21.25
CA GLU A 419 -14.86 -17.73 20.39
C GLU A 419 -13.91 -16.77 19.66
N GLU A 420 -14.39 -15.60 19.24
CA GLU A 420 -13.57 -14.58 18.58
C GLU A 420 -12.75 -13.82 19.62
N TYR A 421 -13.31 -13.57 20.80
CA TYR A 421 -12.60 -13.00 21.92
C TYR A 421 -11.41 -13.90 22.37
N GLU A 422 -11.63 -15.20 22.51
CA GLU A 422 -10.57 -16.16 22.89
C GLU A 422 -9.41 -16.14 21.89
N LYS A 423 -9.66 -15.98 20.60
CA LYS A 423 -8.58 -15.85 19.58
C LYS A 423 -7.74 -14.61 19.79
N VAL A 424 -8.36 -13.46 20.09
CA VAL A 424 -7.61 -12.22 20.36
C VAL A 424 -6.80 -12.37 21.64
N LEU A 425 -7.41 -12.95 22.71
CA LEU A 425 -6.75 -13.20 23.96
C LEU A 425 -5.57 -14.17 23.81
N GLU A 426 -5.72 -15.23 23.02
CA GLU A 426 -4.63 -16.18 22.74
C GLU A 426 -3.46 -15.47 22.04
N SER A 427 -3.75 -14.60 21.07
CA SER A 427 -2.71 -13.78 20.41
C SER A 427 -1.96 -12.88 21.40
N LEU A 428 -2.66 -12.29 22.37
CA LEU A 428 -2.02 -11.49 23.44
C LEU A 428 -1.17 -12.34 24.37
N ILE A 429 -1.64 -13.52 24.76
CA ILE A 429 -0.87 -14.46 25.58
C ILE A 429 0.44 -14.82 24.87
N GLU A 430 0.39 -15.08 23.57
CA GLU A 430 1.59 -15.36 22.77
C GLU A 430 2.55 -14.18 22.69
N GLU A 431 2.02 -12.96 22.58
CA GLU A 431 2.81 -11.74 22.60
C GLU A 431 3.52 -11.55 23.96
N GLU A 432 2.80 -11.70 25.07
CA GLU A 432 3.39 -11.58 26.40
C GLU A 432 4.50 -12.61 26.65
N LEU A 433 4.31 -13.85 26.20
CA LEU A 433 5.35 -14.87 26.28
C LEU A 433 6.61 -14.49 25.47
N LYS A 434 6.44 -13.92 24.29
CA LYS A 434 7.54 -13.45 23.43
C LYS A 434 8.23 -12.24 24.08
N LEU A 435 7.47 -11.29 24.61
CA LEU A 435 8.00 -10.09 25.28
C LEU A 435 8.83 -10.49 26.52
N GLU A 436 8.38 -11.48 27.28
CA GLU A 436 9.18 -12.01 28.41
C GLU A 436 10.52 -12.56 27.93
N VAL A 437 10.57 -13.26 26.79
CA VAL A 437 11.83 -13.73 26.19
C VAL A 437 12.72 -12.52 25.81
N ALA A 438 12.13 -11.49 25.20
CA ALA A 438 12.87 -10.29 24.81
C ALA A 438 13.51 -9.58 26.01
N GLU A 439 12.75 -9.43 27.09
CA GLU A 439 13.23 -8.76 28.31
C GLU A 439 14.28 -9.59 29.04
N ARG A 440 14.03 -10.90 29.21
CA ARG A 440 14.97 -11.82 29.86
C ARG A 440 16.32 -11.87 29.14
N ASN A 441 16.30 -11.88 27.79
CA ASN A 441 17.51 -11.93 26.97
C ASN A 441 18.03 -10.52 26.62
N LYS A 442 17.41 -9.47 27.11
CA LYS A 442 17.80 -8.07 26.87
C LYS A 442 17.89 -7.70 25.39
N TYR A 443 16.94 -8.17 24.55
CA TYR A 443 16.98 -7.91 23.12
C TYR A 443 16.84 -6.42 22.76
N TYR A 444 16.41 -5.59 23.72
CA TYR A 444 16.44 -4.13 23.58
C TYR A 444 17.86 -3.55 23.48
N LEU A 445 18.91 -4.36 23.70
CA LEU A 445 20.31 -3.97 23.50
C LEU A 445 20.85 -4.36 22.12
N ASN A 446 20.12 -5.17 21.36
CA ASN A 446 20.54 -5.60 20.04
C ASN A 446 20.60 -4.42 19.07
N ASP A 447 21.56 -4.46 18.16
CA ASP A 447 21.76 -3.45 17.12
C ASP A 447 20.48 -3.19 16.31
N GLY A 448 19.79 -4.25 15.89
CA GLY A 448 18.52 -4.15 15.17
C GLY A 448 17.43 -3.43 15.95
N PHE A 449 17.33 -3.68 17.26
CA PHE A 449 16.39 -2.95 18.11
C PHE A 449 16.77 -1.49 18.24
N VAL A 450 18.02 -1.18 18.61
CA VAL A 450 18.49 0.20 18.87
C VAL A 450 18.26 1.06 17.62
N THR A 451 18.63 0.56 16.44
CA THR A 451 18.46 1.30 15.19
C THR A 451 16.98 1.58 14.90
N LYS A 452 16.11 0.57 14.94
CA LYS A 452 14.68 0.72 14.68
C LYS A 452 13.97 1.59 15.72
N TYR A 453 14.38 1.46 16.97
CA TYR A 453 13.78 2.23 18.07
C TYR A 453 14.10 3.73 17.96
N ASN A 454 15.35 4.09 17.66
CA ASN A 454 15.74 5.48 17.42
C ASN A 454 14.97 6.09 16.23
N GLU A 455 14.76 5.33 15.16
CA GLU A 455 13.92 5.76 14.06
C GLU A 455 12.43 5.91 14.45
N ALA A 456 11.94 5.06 15.34
CA ALA A 456 10.57 5.16 15.84
C ALA A 456 10.37 6.39 16.73
N VAL A 457 11.33 6.71 17.60
CA VAL A 457 11.33 7.92 18.43
C VAL A 457 11.29 9.17 17.55
N LYS A 458 12.15 9.21 16.52
CA LYS A 458 12.17 10.33 15.56
C LYS A 458 10.82 10.54 14.91
N ARG A 459 10.23 9.47 14.34
CA ARG A 459 8.90 9.54 13.70
C ARG A 459 7.80 9.93 14.68
N ALA A 460 7.84 9.43 15.92
CA ALA A 460 6.86 9.78 16.94
C ALA A 460 6.93 11.27 17.34
N LEU A 461 8.14 11.83 17.43
CA LEU A 461 8.33 13.27 17.68
C LEU A 461 7.78 14.12 16.55
N GLU A 462 8.08 13.75 15.31
CA GLU A 462 7.58 14.43 14.10
C GLU A 462 6.04 14.38 14.03
N GLN A 463 5.45 13.21 14.25
CA GLN A 463 4.00 13.03 14.24
C GLN A 463 3.31 13.77 15.39
N GLY A 464 3.87 13.72 16.60
CA GLY A 464 3.36 14.44 17.75
C GLY A 464 3.43 15.96 17.53
N LEU A 465 4.53 16.45 16.93
CA LEU A 465 4.67 17.86 16.57
C LEU A 465 3.65 18.27 15.51
N PHE A 466 3.44 17.47 14.47
CA PHE A 466 2.41 17.70 13.47
C PHE A 466 1.01 17.74 14.09
N THR A 467 0.69 16.81 14.98
CA THR A 467 -0.59 16.80 15.70
C THR A 467 -0.77 18.09 16.51
N LYS A 468 0.23 18.49 17.28
CA LYS A 468 0.20 19.68 18.15
C LYS A 468 0.09 20.99 17.35
N ILE A 469 0.86 21.12 16.28
CA ILE A 469 0.97 22.37 15.52
C ILE A 469 -0.12 22.47 14.46
N VAL A 470 -0.43 21.37 13.80
CA VAL A 470 -1.32 21.38 12.63
C VAL A 470 -2.72 20.88 12.98
N LEU A 471 -2.85 19.65 13.47
CA LEU A 471 -4.17 19.04 13.64
C LEU A 471 -5.01 19.73 14.71
N GLN A 472 -4.39 20.13 15.82
CA GLN A 472 -5.10 20.81 16.91
C GLN A 472 -5.46 22.27 16.58
N ASN A 473 -4.83 22.88 15.55
CA ASN A 473 -5.06 24.28 15.19
C ASN A 473 -5.79 24.44 13.83
N ALA A 474 -6.02 23.35 13.11
CA ALA A 474 -6.77 23.37 11.86
C ALA A 474 -8.23 22.96 12.12
N SER A 475 -9.16 23.87 11.90
CA SER A 475 -10.59 23.57 11.93
C SER A 475 -11.30 24.31 10.80
N VAL A 476 -12.43 23.78 10.37
CA VAL A 476 -13.30 24.39 9.35
C VAL A 476 -14.68 24.50 9.93
N ASP A 477 -15.25 25.70 9.89
CA ASP A 477 -16.60 25.91 10.36
C ASP A 477 -17.63 25.90 9.20
N SER A 478 -18.91 25.81 9.57
CA SER A 478 -20.00 25.74 8.59
C SER A 478 -20.14 27.02 7.75
N THR A 479 -19.65 28.15 8.25
CA THR A 479 -19.70 29.44 7.53
C THR A 479 -18.70 29.44 6.39
N GLU A 480 -17.50 28.95 6.63
CA GLU A 480 -16.44 28.81 5.62
C GLU A 480 -16.87 27.86 4.50
N VAL A 481 -17.48 26.72 4.86
CA VAL A 481 -18.02 25.77 3.89
C VAL A 481 -19.07 26.41 3.00
N LYS A 482 -19.97 27.20 3.59
CA LYS A 482 -21.00 27.93 2.84
C LYS A 482 -20.40 29.01 1.94
N GLN A 483 -19.44 29.79 2.45
CA GLN A 483 -18.74 30.81 1.66
C GLN A 483 -18.01 30.18 0.46
N TYR A 484 -17.31 29.05 0.68
CA TYR A 484 -16.65 28.32 -0.39
C TYR A 484 -17.65 27.85 -1.46
N TYR A 485 -18.77 27.23 -1.02
CA TYR A 485 -19.81 26.78 -1.91
C TYR A 485 -20.39 27.91 -2.73
N ASP A 486 -20.72 29.05 -2.10
CA ASP A 486 -21.32 30.22 -2.79
C ASP A 486 -20.32 30.82 -3.81
N ALA A 487 -19.03 30.87 -3.47
CA ALA A 487 -17.97 31.37 -4.35
C ALA A 487 -17.68 30.45 -5.54
N HIS A 488 -17.86 29.12 -5.37
CA HIS A 488 -17.52 28.09 -6.38
C HIS A 488 -18.78 27.41 -6.94
N LYS A 489 -19.93 28.05 -6.89
CA LYS A 489 -21.22 27.47 -7.30
C LYS A 489 -21.21 27.00 -8.76
N GLU A 490 -20.55 27.76 -9.65
CA GLU A 490 -20.45 27.37 -11.06
C GLU A 490 -19.67 26.04 -11.27
N ASP A 491 -18.69 25.75 -10.40
CA ASP A 491 -17.93 24.49 -10.44
C ASP A 491 -18.79 23.27 -10.00
N MET A 492 -19.90 23.54 -9.31
CA MET A 492 -20.85 22.53 -8.85
C MET A 492 -21.95 22.21 -9.87
N LYS A 493 -21.82 22.73 -11.08
CA LYS A 493 -22.79 22.58 -12.16
C LYS A 493 -22.76 21.16 -12.73
N ILE A 494 -23.92 20.53 -12.77
CA ILE A 494 -24.15 19.29 -13.50
C ILE A 494 -24.87 19.67 -14.81
N PRO A 495 -24.22 19.50 -15.96
CA PRO A 495 -24.83 19.86 -17.22
C PRO A 495 -26.10 19.04 -17.49
N ALA A 496 -27.03 19.64 -18.22
CA ALA A 496 -28.21 18.92 -18.69
C ALA A 496 -27.74 17.70 -19.55
N SER A 497 -28.37 16.57 -19.34
CA SER A 497 -28.08 15.37 -20.11
C SER A 497 -29.36 14.63 -20.50
N VAL A 498 -29.30 13.91 -21.61
CA VAL A 498 -30.35 13.00 -22.05
C VAL A 498 -29.77 11.60 -22.16
N ARG A 499 -30.57 10.60 -21.87
CA ARG A 499 -30.19 9.18 -22.09
C ARG A 499 -31.13 8.58 -23.11
N CYS A 500 -30.58 7.82 -24.01
CA CYS A 500 -31.33 7.22 -25.11
C CYS A 500 -30.95 5.75 -25.30
N ARG A 501 -31.81 5.05 -26.01
CA ARG A 501 -31.44 3.81 -26.69
C ARG A 501 -31.43 4.04 -28.17
N GLU A 502 -30.41 3.57 -28.88
CA GLU A 502 -30.23 3.74 -30.33
C GLU A 502 -30.14 2.43 -31.05
N ILE A 503 -30.70 2.39 -32.25
CA ILE A 503 -30.40 1.34 -33.24
C ILE A 503 -29.86 2.04 -34.49
N VAL A 504 -28.67 1.62 -34.90
CA VAL A 504 -27.95 2.15 -36.06
C VAL A 504 -27.76 1.02 -37.05
N VAL A 505 -28.12 1.25 -38.31
CA VAL A 505 -27.93 0.32 -39.43
C VAL A 505 -27.47 1.06 -40.67
N ASN A 506 -26.86 0.36 -41.64
CA ASN A 506 -26.31 0.98 -42.85
C ASN A 506 -27.36 1.14 -43.99
N ASN A 507 -28.59 0.70 -43.77
CA ASN A 507 -29.64 0.73 -44.77
C ASN A 507 -30.92 1.36 -44.24
N LYS A 508 -31.49 2.31 -45.02
CA LYS A 508 -32.67 3.08 -44.66
C LYS A 508 -33.93 2.22 -44.49
N GLU A 509 -34.16 1.31 -45.43
CA GLU A 509 -35.32 0.43 -45.45
C GLU A 509 -35.29 -0.51 -44.24
N GLN A 510 -34.09 -1.00 -43.86
CA GLN A 510 -33.90 -1.82 -42.67
C GLN A 510 -34.22 -1.01 -41.41
N ALA A 511 -33.71 0.21 -41.31
CA ALA A 511 -34.02 1.09 -40.18
C ALA A 511 -35.52 1.36 -40.04
N GLN A 512 -36.20 1.59 -41.15
CA GLN A 512 -37.65 1.82 -41.18
C GLN A 512 -38.44 0.57 -40.75
N LYS A 513 -38.07 -0.61 -41.22
CA LYS A 513 -38.71 -1.87 -40.81
C LYS A 513 -38.57 -2.14 -39.32
N LEU A 514 -37.35 -2.02 -38.79
CA LEU A 514 -37.07 -2.21 -37.36
C LEU A 514 -37.83 -1.18 -36.50
N ARG A 515 -37.83 0.09 -36.93
CA ARG A 515 -38.59 1.12 -36.24
C ARG A 515 -40.10 0.83 -36.24
N GLU A 516 -40.67 0.38 -37.38
CA GLU A 516 -42.09 0.06 -37.46
C GLU A 516 -42.45 -1.19 -36.65
N GLU A 517 -41.55 -2.15 -36.53
CA GLU A 517 -41.72 -3.33 -35.69
C GLU A 517 -41.83 -2.91 -34.21
N ILE A 518 -40.90 -2.08 -33.73
CA ILE A 518 -40.93 -1.49 -32.38
C ILE A 518 -42.18 -0.66 -32.15
N ALA A 519 -42.50 0.20 -33.10
CA ALA A 519 -43.68 1.08 -33.01
C ALA A 519 -44.99 0.30 -32.90
N ARG A 520 -45.09 -0.80 -33.65
CA ARG A 520 -46.26 -1.71 -33.63
C ARG A 520 -46.34 -2.46 -32.29
N TYR A 521 -45.21 -2.94 -31.80
CA TYR A 521 -45.16 -3.65 -30.52
C TYR A 521 -45.63 -2.76 -29.35
N TYR A 522 -45.20 -1.50 -29.32
CA TYR A 522 -45.59 -0.52 -28.32
C TYR A 522 -46.89 0.26 -28.65
N GLY A 523 -47.68 -0.20 -29.62
CA GLY A 523 -49.05 0.25 -29.83
C GLY A 523 -49.20 1.54 -30.62
N GLU A 524 -48.25 1.93 -31.48
CA GLU A 524 -48.45 3.07 -32.43
C GLU A 524 -49.57 2.74 -33.39
N LYS A 525 -50.57 3.62 -33.45
CA LYS A 525 -51.65 3.52 -34.43
C LYS A 525 -51.58 4.71 -35.36
N LYS A 526 -51.36 4.48 -36.67
CA LYS A 526 -51.49 5.46 -37.74
C LYS A 526 -52.96 5.58 -38.14
N SER A 527 -53.54 6.78 -38.11
CA SER A 527 -54.87 7.09 -38.66
C SER A 527 -54.74 7.98 -39.86
N ILE A 528 -55.68 7.82 -40.78
CA ILE A 528 -55.81 8.68 -41.97
C ILE A 528 -56.10 10.12 -41.54
N ILE A 529 -56.78 10.30 -40.41
CA ILE A 529 -57.00 11.62 -39.76
C ILE A 529 -55.93 11.84 -38.73
N PRO A 530 -55.01 12.83 -38.87
CA PRO A 530 -53.85 13.01 -37.98
C PRO A 530 -54.23 13.14 -36.49
N PHE A 531 -55.40 13.63 -36.17
CA PHE A 531 -55.89 13.84 -34.79
C PHE A 531 -56.12 12.51 -34.04
N PHE A 532 -56.35 11.38 -34.73
CA PHE A 532 -56.57 10.08 -34.14
C PHE A 532 -55.32 9.17 -34.15
N SER A 533 -54.17 9.66 -34.60
CA SER A 533 -52.92 8.93 -34.59
C SER A 533 -52.37 8.89 -33.14
N LYS A 534 -52.12 7.68 -32.62
CA LYS A 534 -51.51 7.47 -31.30
C LYS A 534 -50.03 7.18 -31.49
N LYS A 535 -49.14 7.97 -30.89
CA LYS A 535 -47.71 7.73 -30.85
C LYS A 535 -47.41 6.57 -29.88
N ALA A 536 -46.41 5.75 -30.22
CA ALA A 536 -45.86 4.77 -29.32
C ALA A 536 -45.23 5.46 -28.09
N LYS A 537 -45.53 4.98 -26.89
CA LYS A 537 -44.85 5.35 -25.64
C LYS A 537 -44.16 4.11 -25.12
N ILE A 538 -42.83 4.16 -25.05
CA ILE A 538 -42.01 3.03 -24.62
C ILE A 538 -41.73 3.22 -23.12
N GLU A 539 -42.24 2.29 -22.31
CA GLU A 539 -42.01 2.24 -20.86
C GLU A 539 -41.14 1.06 -20.47
N ASP A 540 -41.23 -0.04 -21.25
CA ASP A 540 -40.35 -1.22 -21.16
C ASP A 540 -39.48 -1.28 -22.41
N PHE A 541 -38.19 -1.44 -22.25
CA PHE A 541 -37.21 -1.39 -23.34
C PHE A 541 -36.77 -2.77 -23.85
N SER A 542 -37.36 -3.85 -23.36
CA SER A 542 -36.96 -5.25 -23.66
C SER A 542 -36.93 -5.57 -25.14
N MET A 543 -37.98 -5.18 -25.89
CA MET A 543 -38.04 -5.35 -27.32
C MET A 543 -36.99 -4.52 -28.06
N PHE A 544 -36.83 -3.26 -27.69
CA PHE A 544 -35.81 -2.38 -28.22
C PHE A 544 -34.40 -2.95 -28.01
N ASP A 545 -34.11 -3.43 -26.80
CA ASP A 545 -32.84 -4.04 -26.44
C ASP A 545 -32.52 -5.26 -27.29
N SER A 546 -33.52 -6.13 -27.48
CA SER A 546 -33.38 -7.35 -28.26
C SER A 546 -33.06 -7.04 -29.70
N LEU A 547 -33.78 -6.10 -30.31
CA LEU A 547 -33.54 -5.70 -31.71
C LEU A 547 -32.22 -4.92 -31.86
N ALA A 548 -31.85 -4.10 -30.90
CA ALA A 548 -30.55 -3.43 -30.90
C ALA A 548 -29.39 -4.45 -30.85
N LYS A 549 -29.46 -5.43 -29.95
CA LYS A 549 -28.46 -6.51 -29.87
C LYS A 549 -28.35 -7.34 -31.14
N ALA A 550 -29.48 -7.60 -31.81
CA ALA A 550 -29.52 -8.38 -33.03
C ALA A 550 -28.97 -7.58 -34.22
N ASN A 551 -29.44 -6.35 -34.44
CA ASN A 551 -29.33 -5.67 -35.73
C ASN A 551 -28.42 -4.43 -35.73
N SER A 552 -28.17 -3.78 -34.58
CA SER A 552 -27.39 -2.54 -34.55
C SER A 552 -25.93 -2.74 -34.89
N VAL A 553 -25.34 -1.79 -35.62
CA VAL A 553 -23.90 -1.73 -35.89
C VAL A 553 -23.18 -0.76 -34.93
N ALA A 554 -23.91 -0.05 -34.06
CA ALA A 554 -23.32 0.87 -33.08
C ALA A 554 -22.54 0.15 -31.97
N TYR A 555 -21.60 0.85 -31.37
CA TYR A 555 -20.86 0.37 -30.18
C TYR A 555 -21.78 0.08 -28.98
N THR A 556 -22.98 0.69 -28.96
CA THR A 556 -24.03 0.48 -27.96
C THR A 556 -24.78 -0.85 -28.10
N LYS A 557 -24.56 -1.60 -29.20
CA LYS A 557 -25.22 -2.87 -29.52
C LYS A 557 -25.27 -3.84 -28.34
N THR A 558 -24.14 -4.11 -27.72
CA THR A 558 -24.02 -5.10 -26.62
C THR A 558 -24.81 -4.70 -25.37
N ARG A 559 -25.08 -3.39 -25.21
CA ARG A 559 -25.86 -2.83 -24.12
C ARG A 559 -27.32 -2.57 -24.50
N GLY A 560 -27.83 -3.23 -25.55
CA GLY A 560 -29.21 -3.03 -26.02
C GLY A 560 -29.47 -1.63 -26.57
N GLY A 561 -28.45 -0.99 -27.13
CA GLY A 561 -28.53 0.36 -27.68
C GLY A 561 -28.41 1.49 -26.65
N ASP A 562 -28.17 1.21 -25.36
CA ASP A 562 -28.06 2.22 -24.29
C ASP A 562 -26.83 3.12 -24.50
N THR A 563 -27.08 4.39 -24.72
CA THR A 563 -26.03 5.39 -24.98
C THR A 563 -25.30 5.85 -23.71
N GLY A 564 -25.88 5.62 -22.54
CA GLY A 564 -25.51 6.34 -21.34
C GLY A 564 -25.95 7.81 -21.39
N PRO A 565 -25.56 8.65 -20.42
CA PRO A 565 -25.86 10.06 -20.41
C PRO A 565 -25.14 10.79 -21.56
N ILE A 566 -25.86 11.64 -22.28
CA ILE A 566 -25.37 12.45 -23.40
C ILE A 566 -25.55 13.93 -23.00
N THR A 567 -24.47 14.67 -22.97
CA THR A 567 -24.48 16.14 -22.82
C THR A 567 -24.37 16.80 -24.20
N LYS A 568 -24.78 18.05 -24.31
CA LYS A 568 -24.68 18.80 -25.58
C LYS A 568 -23.24 18.92 -26.06
N GLY A 569 -23.00 18.67 -27.35
CA GLY A 569 -21.69 18.71 -27.98
C GLY A 569 -20.90 17.39 -27.93
N THR A 570 -21.48 16.30 -27.37
CA THR A 570 -20.81 15.00 -27.27
C THR A 570 -21.17 14.01 -28.38
N ARG A 571 -22.20 14.32 -29.17
CA ARG A 571 -22.67 13.49 -30.29
C ARG A 571 -22.81 14.34 -31.56
N PRO A 572 -22.86 13.75 -32.76
CA PRO A 572 -23.11 14.48 -33.99
C PRO A 572 -24.36 15.33 -33.92
N VAL A 573 -24.32 16.53 -34.54
CA VAL A 573 -25.39 17.54 -34.48
C VAL A 573 -26.74 16.98 -34.94
N GLU A 574 -26.74 16.10 -35.94
CA GLU A 574 -27.96 15.45 -36.48
C GLU A 574 -28.61 14.57 -35.40
N PHE A 575 -27.81 13.87 -34.63
CA PHE A 575 -28.26 13.04 -33.50
C PHE A 575 -28.83 13.90 -32.38
N GLU A 576 -28.09 14.90 -31.97
CA GLU A 576 -28.50 15.80 -30.88
C GLU A 576 -29.79 16.58 -31.21
N ASN A 577 -29.94 17.06 -32.44
CA ASN A 577 -31.14 17.75 -32.89
C ASN A 577 -32.42 16.91 -32.77
N VAL A 578 -32.29 15.59 -32.81
CA VAL A 578 -33.42 14.67 -32.62
C VAL A 578 -33.65 14.39 -31.15
N VAL A 579 -32.62 13.94 -30.42
CA VAL A 579 -32.80 13.40 -29.06
C VAL A 579 -33.21 14.47 -28.04
N TRP A 580 -32.70 15.69 -28.18
CA TRP A 580 -33.06 16.79 -27.27
C TRP A 580 -34.51 17.25 -27.40
N LYS A 581 -35.17 16.96 -28.54
CA LYS A 581 -36.58 17.31 -28.79
C LYS A 581 -37.58 16.23 -28.40
N LEU A 582 -37.10 15.02 -28.21
CA LEU A 582 -37.96 13.89 -27.81
C LEU A 582 -38.39 14.02 -26.37
N LYS A 583 -39.59 13.53 -26.07
CA LYS A 583 -40.04 13.26 -24.71
C LYS A 583 -39.57 11.88 -24.25
N VAL A 584 -39.43 11.68 -22.94
CA VAL A 584 -39.10 10.37 -22.37
C VAL A 584 -40.13 9.33 -22.81
N GLY A 585 -39.64 8.19 -23.33
CA GLY A 585 -40.46 7.12 -23.92
C GLY A 585 -40.92 7.37 -25.37
N GLU A 586 -40.60 8.50 -25.96
CA GLU A 586 -40.96 8.80 -27.38
C GLU A 586 -39.93 8.17 -28.34
N LEU A 587 -40.45 7.50 -29.39
CA LEU A 587 -39.66 6.91 -30.47
C LEU A 587 -39.48 7.91 -31.61
N SER A 588 -38.24 8.17 -32.01
CA SER A 588 -37.93 9.08 -33.13
C SER A 588 -38.38 8.51 -34.49
N LYS A 589 -38.41 9.38 -35.49
CA LYS A 589 -38.35 8.96 -36.90
C LYS A 589 -36.95 8.43 -37.17
N VAL A 590 -36.80 7.67 -38.28
CA VAL A 590 -35.48 7.30 -38.82
C VAL A 590 -34.81 8.57 -39.36
N PHE A 591 -33.55 8.79 -39.03
CA PHE A 591 -32.73 9.90 -39.48
C PHE A 591 -31.31 9.41 -39.82
N LEU A 592 -30.59 10.21 -40.60
CA LEU A 592 -29.20 9.91 -40.97
C LEU A 592 -28.23 10.59 -40.03
N VAL A 593 -27.18 9.90 -39.62
CA VAL A 593 -26.07 10.43 -38.85
C VAL A 593 -24.77 10.19 -39.61
N GLY A 594 -24.10 11.27 -40.01
CA GLY A 594 -23.00 11.18 -40.96
C GLY A 594 -23.46 10.66 -42.33
N ASP A 595 -22.58 9.98 -43.09
CA ASP A 595 -22.83 9.65 -44.49
C ASP A 595 -23.65 8.35 -44.72
N SER A 596 -23.68 7.44 -43.71
CA SER A 596 -24.24 6.09 -43.96
C SER A 596 -25.00 5.49 -42.76
N ASN A 597 -25.04 6.12 -41.63
CA ASN A 597 -25.63 5.54 -40.42
C ASN A 597 -27.10 5.94 -40.24
N TRP A 598 -28.01 5.09 -40.70
CA TRP A 598 -29.43 5.27 -40.48
C TRP A 598 -29.82 4.88 -39.08
N THR A 599 -30.28 5.86 -38.31
CA THR A 599 -30.47 5.78 -36.84
C THR A 599 -31.91 6.09 -36.49
N PHE A 600 -32.42 5.42 -35.47
CA PHE A 600 -33.59 5.87 -34.71
C PHE A 600 -33.38 5.57 -33.22
N VAL A 601 -34.02 6.38 -32.37
CA VAL A 601 -33.76 6.35 -30.96
C VAL A 601 -35.06 6.47 -30.15
N THR A 602 -35.03 6.02 -28.92
CA THR A 602 -36.02 6.35 -27.89
C THR A 602 -35.31 7.02 -26.70
N LYS A 603 -35.89 8.14 -26.21
CA LYS A 603 -35.34 8.79 -25.03
C LYS A 603 -35.76 8.01 -23.77
N THR A 604 -34.79 7.67 -22.92
CA THR A 604 -35.03 6.90 -21.70
C THR A 604 -34.97 7.80 -20.46
N ASP A 605 -34.22 8.90 -20.50
CA ASP A 605 -34.11 9.84 -19.39
C ASP A 605 -33.84 11.27 -19.90
N ASP A 606 -34.26 12.26 -19.10
CA ASP A 606 -34.08 13.69 -19.38
C ASP A 606 -33.71 14.40 -18.06
N SER A 607 -32.42 14.58 -17.85
CA SER A 607 -31.90 15.23 -16.66
C SER A 607 -31.59 16.69 -16.93
N PRO A 608 -32.35 17.63 -16.34
CA PRO A 608 -32.11 19.06 -16.54
C PRO A 608 -30.79 19.51 -15.91
N LEU A 609 -30.28 20.63 -16.39
CA LEU A 609 -29.15 21.30 -15.75
C LEU A 609 -29.52 21.62 -14.29
N ARG A 610 -28.63 21.19 -13.37
CA ARG A 610 -28.75 21.54 -11.95
C ARG A 610 -27.39 21.82 -11.33
N TYR A 611 -27.39 22.41 -10.18
CA TYR A 611 -26.22 22.55 -9.32
C TYR A 611 -26.30 21.48 -8.20
N ARG A 612 -25.16 20.89 -7.84
CA ARG A 612 -25.10 20.07 -6.61
C ARG A 612 -25.45 20.97 -5.44
N THR A 613 -26.25 20.45 -4.53
CA THR A 613 -26.62 21.19 -3.31
C THR A 613 -25.43 21.24 -2.33
N LEU A 614 -25.45 22.21 -1.41
CA LEU A 614 -24.45 22.28 -0.36
C LEU A 614 -24.35 20.97 0.43
N GLU A 615 -25.48 20.30 0.69
CA GLU A 615 -25.51 19.03 1.41
C GLU A 615 -24.80 17.91 0.64
N GLU A 616 -24.99 17.84 -0.70
CA GLU A 616 -24.34 16.84 -1.55
C GLU A 616 -22.80 16.99 -1.59
N VAL A 617 -22.27 18.17 -1.35
CA VAL A 617 -20.82 18.46 -1.48
C VAL A 617 -20.17 18.90 -0.17
N ARG A 618 -20.91 19.06 0.91
CA ARG A 618 -20.45 19.57 2.21
C ARG A 618 -19.18 18.85 2.68
N SER A 619 -19.21 17.53 2.81
CA SER A 619 -18.08 16.77 3.32
C SER A 619 -16.84 16.87 2.42
N SER A 620 -17.03 16.98 1.11
CA SER A 620 -15.93 17.16 0.16
C SER A 620 -15.29 18.55 0.32
N ILE A 621 -16.12 19.61 0.47
CA ILE A 621 -15.64 20.97 0.70
C ILE A 621 -14.92 21.07 2.05
N GLU A 622 -15.52 20.51 3.13
CA GLU A 622 -14.91 20.48 4.47
C GLU A 622 -13.51 19.83 4.44
N MET A 623 -13.40 18.66 3.81
CA MET A 623 -12.12 17.98 3.68
C MET A 623 -11.08 18.78 2.88
N ASN A 624 -11.50 19.44 1.80
CA ASN A 624 -10.60 20.24 0.97
C ASN A 624 -10.11 21.47 1.73
N LEU A 625 -11.00 22.21 2.36
CA LEU A 625 -10.67 23.40 3.16
C LEU A 625 -9.79 23.02 4.36
N LEU A 626 -10.11 21.91 5.05
CA LEU A 626 -9.32 21.44 6.17
C LEU A 626 -7.90 21.11 5.73
N ARG A 627 -7.76 20.38 4.60
CA ARG A 627 -6.45 20.01 4.04
C ARG A 627 -5.64 21.25 3.62
N GLU A 628 -6.29 22.24 3.03
CA GLU A 628 -5.64 23.50 2.65
C GLU A 628 -5.14 24.27 3.88
N LYS A 629 -5.97 24.39 4.93
CA LYS A 629 -5.57 25.01 6.21
C LYS A 629 -4.42 24.26 6.87
N GLN A 630 -4.51 22.93 6.94
CA GLN A 630 -3.45 22.09 7.48
C GLN A 630 -2.13 22.32 6.75
N ARG A 631 -2.17 22.36 5.42
CA ARG A 631 -0.98 22.63 4.60
C ARG A 631 -0.42 24.02 4.89
N LYS A 632 -1.26 25.04 4.92
CA LYS A 632 -0.81 26.41 5.21
C LYS A 632 -0.15 26.52 6.60
N ILE A 633 -0.78 25.96 7.63
CA ILE A 633 -0.22 25.98 9.00
C ILE A 633 1.13 25.21 9.01
N ALA A 634 1.23 24.09 8.34
CA ALA A 634 2.48 23.33 8.22
C ALA A 634 3.55 24.14 7.50
N ASP A 635 3.26 24.72 6.34
CA ASP A 635 4.20 25.52 5.55
C ASP A 635 4.70 26.76 6.35
N ASP A 636 3.79 27.48 7.01
CA ASP A 636 4.12 28.64 7.83
C ASP A 636 5.02 28.23 9.02
N TYR A 637 4.72 27.09 9.68
CA TYR A 637 5.53 26.57 10.78
C TYR A 637 6.92 26.13 10.30
N LEU A 638 7.01 25.41 9.17
CA LEU A 638 8.28 24.99 8.60
C LEU A 638 9.17 26.17 8.22
N LYS A 639 8.58 27.20 7.64
CA LYS A 639 9.28 28.45 7.33
C LYS A 639 9.82 29.09 8.60
N LYS A 640 9.00 29.21 9.63
CA LYS A 640 9.38 29.79 10.93
C LYS A 640 10.57 29.04 11.55
N ILE A 641 10.49 27.71 11.70
CA ILE A 641 11.57 26.94 12.35
C ILE A 641 12.86 26.98 11.53
N ARG A 642 12.78 27.10 10.18
CA ARG A 642 13.95 27.25 9.32
C ARG A 642 14.63 28.62 9.47
N GLU A 643 13.83 29.69 9.69
CA GLU A 643 14.35 31.04 9.93
C GLU A 643 14.97 31.19 11.33
N GLU A 644 14.45 30.46 12.33
CA GLU A 644 14.94 30.50 13.73
C GLU A 644 16.16 29.61 13.98
N ALA A 645 16.42 28.60 13.14
CA ALA A 645 17.51 27.65 13.32
C ALA A 645 18.82 28.09 12.65
N ASP A 646 19.96 27.75 13.29
CA ASP A 646 21.29 27.90 12.67
C ASP A 646 21.52 26.75 11.65
N VAL A 647 21.15 26.99 10.40
CA VAL A 647 21.30 26.01 9.29
C VAL A 647 22.45 26.41 8.40
N LYS A 648 23.48 25.56 8.36
CA LYS A 648 24.63 25.71 7.46
C LYS A 648 24.67 24.55 6.49
N ILE A 649 24.55 24.83 5.19
CA ILE A 649 24.63 23.83 4.13
C ILE A 649 26.00 23.95 3.47
N MET A 650 26.70 22.83 3.37
CA MET A 650 28.08 22.73 2.87
C MET A 650 28.15 22.16 1.45
N LEU A 651 27.04 21.77 0.85
CA LEU A 651 26.99 21.42 -0.57
C LEU A 651 27.01 22.68 -1.43
N PRO A 652 27.74 22.66 -2.57
CA PRO A 652 27.70 23.75 -3.53
C PRO A 652 26.27 23.98 -4.04
N GLU A 653 25.89 25.24 -4.24
CA GLU A 653 24.58 25.53 -4.85
C GLU A 653 24.53 24.93 -6.27
N PRO A 654 23.40 24.37 -6.70
CA PRO A 654 23.23 23.92 -8.07
C PRO A 654 23.48 25.11 -9.01
N ILE A 655 24.32 24.89 -10.00
CA ILE A 655 24.53 25.85 -11.08
C ILE A 655 23.17 26.04 -11.73
N LYS A 656 22.58 27.24 -11.60
CA LYS A 656 21.37 27.61 -12.33
C LYS A 656 21.71 27.56 -13.82
N THR A 657 21.43 26.47 -14.48
CA THR A 657 21.39 26.45 -15.94
C THR A 657 20.26 27.39 -16.34
N GLU A 658 20.58 28.51 -16.97
CA GLU A 658 19.60 29.35 -17.63
C GLU A 658 18.73 28.43 -18.54
N PRO A 659 17.42 28.64 -18.63
CA PRO A 659 16.60 27.85 -19.53
C PRO A 659 17.16 28.01 -20.95
N GLU A 660 17.51 26.90 -21.59
CA GLU A 660 17.89 26.86 -22.99
C GLU A 660 16.87 27.67 -23.78
N GLN A 661 17.33 28.79 -24.37
CA GLN A 661 16.52 29.53 -25.33
C GLN A 661 16.11 28.54 -26.42
N LYS A 662 14.84 28.34 -26.58
CA LYS A 662 14.26 27.57 -27.69
C LYS A 662 14.91 28.07 -28.96
N GLY A 663 15.68 27.18 -29.57
CA GLY A 663 16.35 27.46 -30.84
C GLY A 663 15.35 27.99 -31.85
N GLU A 664 15.75 29.05 -32.53
CA GLU A 664 15.12 29.61 -33.71
C GLU A 664 14.81 28.47 -34.70
N GLU A 665 13.56 28.40 -35.13
CA GLU A 665 13.15 27.61 -36.29
C GLU A 665 14.04 27.96 -37.47
N LEU A 666 14.88 27.03 -37.87
CA LEU A 666 15.58 27.11 -39.15
C LEU A 666 14.55 27.01 -40.26
N GLU A 667 14.29 28.17 -40.89
CA GLU A 667 13.56 28.23 -42.17
C GLU A 667 14.25 27.30 -43.19
N GLN A 668 13.48 26.36 -43.73
CA GLN A 668 13.91 25.53 -44.83
C GLN A 668 14.04 26.42 -46.11
N PRO A 669 15.08 26.33 -46.90
CA PRO A 669 15.21 27.09 -48.14
C PRO A 669 14.23 26.55 -49.20
N GLU A 670 13.40 27.44 -49.72
CA GLU A 670 12.55 27.19 -50.91
C GLU A 670 13.38 26.71 -52.08
N ASN A 671 13.07 25.53 -52.55
CA ASN A 671 13.63 24.93 -53.75
C ASN A 671 13.01 25.55 -55.00
N LYS A 672 13.56 26.62 -55.54
CA LYS A 672 13.23 27.13 -56.90
C LYS A 672 13.85 26.21 -57.93
N GLN A 673 13.04 25.31 -58.48
CA GLN A 673 13.37 24.73 -59.77
C GLN A 673 13.06 25.72 -60.87
N LYS A 674 14.08 26.10 -61.62
CA LYS A 674 13.98 26.66 -62.98
C LYS A 674 14.31 25.56 -63.98
N GLU A 675 13.45 25.47 -65.02
CA GLU A 675 13.55 24.82 -66.30
C GLU A 675 13.68 23.30 -66.32
#